data_041707db981aad2e19305b8cc06b312d
#
_entry.id   041707db981aad2e19305b8cc06b312d
#
_cell.length_a   1.000
_cell.length_b   1.000
_cell.length_c   1.000
_cell.angle_alpha   90.00
_cell.angle_beta   90.00
_cell.angle_gamma   90.00
#
_symmetry.space_group_name_H-M   'P 1'
#
loop_
_entity.id
_entity.type
_entity.pdbx_description
1 polymer ?
#
loop_
_entity_poly.entity_id
_entity_poly.type
_entity_poly.pdbx_seq_one_letter_code
_entity_poly.pdbx_strand_id
1 'polypeptide(L)'
;SELERLNIVDNGRRSVRVIRAGELSEMQISTIATKLALADVKEARLFNGMFEPQPKEDWTGRLPRLKEEAERGESIVVNLPVKKREPKPEPGDELKPRVESRSDGLYWITPKVDKDSGEIINNETWLCSPLEVVGSGSDGAERYLVLRWRSPRGHEDITRAIPCADIGERDGWRSLKAGGVNVTTKSTFRAILADWLQQSGTDREWIITHTTGWHHGAYIMPDGEVIGDPETPILFNGRSAASSGYAIAGTAATWRDSVARLAGGNPSMMLGVAAALSAPLIGLVGADGFGVHLFEQSSAGKTTTANIASSLWGEPDALRLTWYGTALGIANEAEAHNDSLLPLDEVGQGSSAKDVATSAYTLFNGAGKLQGAKEGGNRELKRWRTVAISTGEMDIETFLAAGGLKVKAGQLVRLLNIPMEKSTAFNGLPNGKAHADALKEAWIDNHGAAGREWVKWLAANQQEAKQAVRDAQTRWRGLIPADYGEQVHRVAERFAILEAALVTGASITGWSEQASRDAIQHSFNAWVKEFGTGNKEHQQIIEQCEAFLNAYGLSRFAPLPYDPSSMPIRDLAGYRKRKSSHDDAPLVFYTFPATFEKEIAQGFNARQFARVLAAAGLLSEPSSGRGYQQKSPRIDGRQINVYVLHQVAEGGEE
;
A
#
# COMPACT_ATOMS: atom_id res chain seq x y z
N SER A 1 -14.86 21.19 20.50
CA SER A 1 -14.40 22.53 20.96
C SER A 1 -13.18 22.36 21.86
N GLU A 2 -12.36 23.39 22.02
CA GLU A 2 -11.19 23.36 22.95
C GLU A 2 -11.58 22.94 24.38
N LEU A 3 -12.81 23.24 24.79
CA LEU A 3 -13.37 22.85 26.10
C LEU A 3 -13.67 21.33 26.21
N GLU A 4 -14.00 20.66 25.11
CA GLU A 4 -14.18 19.19 25.11
C GLU A 4 -12.86 18.47 25.28
N ARG A 5 -11.76 19.08 24.80
CA ARG A 5 -10.38 18.56 24.90
C ARG A 5 -9.69 18.92 26.21
N LEU A 6 -10.33 19.75 27.06
CA LEU A 6 -9.78 20.12 28.35
C LEU A 6 -9.76 18.88 29.26
N ASN A 7 -8.63 18.18 29.27
CA ASN A 7 -8.39 17.04 30.14
C ASN A 7 -7.76 17.56 31.44
N ILE A 8 -8.55 17.70 32.50
CA ILE A 8 -8.08 18.10 33.81
C ILE A 8 -7.70 16.82 34.55
N VAL A 9 -6.40 16.53 34.62
CA VAL A 9 -5.88 15.38 35.35
C VAL A 9 -5.63 15.82 36.80
N ASP A 10 -6.08 15.02 37.76
CA ASP A 10 -5.72 15.21 39.17
C ASP A 10 -4.20 15.01 39.32
N ASN A 11 -3.50 16.11 39.59
CA ASN A 11 -2.06 16.12 39.85
C ASN A 11 -1.78 16.45 41.34
N GLY A 12 -2.74 16.23 42.23
CA GLY A 12 -2.64 16.51 43.65
C GLY A 12 -2.72 18.00 44.02
N ARG A 13 -3.09 18.88 43.09
CA ARG A 13 -3.29 20.31 43.34
C ARG A 13 -4.64 20.55 43.97
N ARG A 14 -4.65 21.22 45.12
CA ARG A 14 -5.86 21.52 45.86
C ARG A 14 -6.57 22.79 45.36
N SER A 15 -5.89 23.66 44.59
CA SER A 15 -6.42 24.94 44.16
C SER A 15 -6.04 25.19 42.70
N VAL A 16 -7.04 25.59 41.88
CA VAL A 16 -6.88 25.90 40.46
C VAL A 16 -7.39 27.32 40.16
N ARG A 17 -6.58 28.09 39.45
CA ARG A 17 -6.96 29.39 38.91
C ARG A 17 -7.19 29.26 37.40
N VAL A 18 -8.40 29.54 36.95
CA VAL A 18 -8.73 29.56 35.52
C VAL A 18 -8.65 31.02 35.07
N ILE A 19 -7.81 31.28 34.06
CA ILE A 19 -7.63 32.62 33.52
C ILE A 19 -8.29 32.62 32.13
N ARG A 20 -9.28 33.51 31.93
CA ARG A 20 -9.92 33.67 30.62
C ARG A 20 -9.16 34.66 29.75
N ALA A 21 -8.82 34.28 28.53
CA ALA A 21 -8.24 35.17 27.53
C ALA A 21 -9.28 35.89 26.66
N GLY A 22 -10.58 35.60 26.83
CA GLY A 22 -11.69 36.18 26.10
C GLY A 22 -13.04 36.02 26.84
N GLU A 23 -14.15 36.42 26.20
CA GLU A 23 -15.48 36.27 26.79
C GLU A 23 -15.92 34.80 26.71
N LEU A 24 -16.35 34.26 27.87
CA LEU A 24 -16.93 32.93 27.99
C LEU A 24 -18.44 33.07 28.22
N SER A 25 -19.22 32.21 27.55
CA SER A 25 -20.65 32.10 27.83
C SER A 25 -20.90 31.43 29.19
N GLU A 26 -22.07 31.67 29.81
CA GLU A 26 -22.43 31.01 31.07
C GLU A 26 -22.37 29.50 31.00
N MET A 27 -22.69 28.90 29.86
CA MET A 27 -22.60 27.46 29.61
C MET A 27 -21.14 26.97 29.60
N GLN A 28 -20.22 27.72 28.98
CA GLN A 28 -18.79 27.39 28.98
C GLN A 28 -18.20 27.48 30.39
N ILE A 29 -18.60 28.51 31.15
CA ILE A 29 -18.24 28.71 32.55
C ILE A 29 -18.73 27.52 33.40
N SER A 30 -19.98 27.12 33.22
CA SER A 30 -20.56 25.96 33.91
C SER A 30 -19.85 24.65 33.55
N THR A 31 -19.50 24.43 32.26
CA THR A 31 -18.78 23.26 31.82
C THR A 31 -17.39 23.17 32.43
N ILE A 32 -16.66 24.28 32.52
CA ILE A 32 -15.33 24.33 33.16
C ILE A 32 -15.47 23.98 34.65
N ALA A 33 -16.43 24.55 35.35
CA ALA A 33 -16.66 24.29 36.76
C ALA A 33 -16.99 22.80 37.02
N THR A 34 -17.82 22.18 36.17
CA THR A 34 -18.17 20.76 36.27
C THR A 34 -16.95 19.87 36.04
N LYS A 35 -16.12 20.17 35.04
CA LYS A 35 -14.88 19.42 34.79
C LYS A 35 -13.87 19.52 35.92
N LEU A 36 -13.75 20.70 36.56
CA LEU A 36 -12.93 20.88 37.75
C LEU A 36 -13.48 20.08 38.95
N ALA A 37 -14.78 20.01 39.10
CA ALA A 37 -15.43 19.22 40.15
C ALA A 37 -15.17 17.70 39.94
N LEU A 38 -15.29 17.20 38.72
CA LEU A 38 -15.01 15.81 38.38
C LEU A 38 -13.51 15.43 38.54
N ALA A 39 -12.63 16.42 38.44
CA ALA A 39 -11.19 16.25 38.69
C ALA A 39 -10.79 16.40 40.17
N ASP A 40 -11.74 16.35 41.09
CA ASP A 40 -11.54 16.44 42.54
C ASP A 40 -10.79 17.70 43.03
N VAL A 41 -10.86 18.79 42.27
CA VAL A 41 -10.30 20.08 42.66
C VAL A 41 -11.08 20.64 43.84
N LYS A 42 -10.40 21.09 44.90
CA LYS A 42 -11.05 21.59 46.12
C LYS A 42 -11.35 23.08 46.10
N GLU A 43 -10.53 23.84 45.37
CA GLU A 43 -10.69 25.28 45.23
C GLU A 43 -10.50 25.67 43.76
N ALA A 44 -11.48 26.37 43.20
CA ALA A 44 -11.38 26.86 41.82
C ALA A 44 -12.06 28.23 41.69
N ARG A 45 -11.38 29.12 40.96
CA ARG A 45 -11.88 30.48 40.68
C ARG A 45 -11.53 30.91 39.26
N LEU A 46 -12.43 31.70 38.65
CA LEU A 46 -12.20 32.30 37.34
C LEU A 46 -11.61 33.72 37.52
N PHE A 47 -10.60 34.02 36.72
CA PHE A 47 -9.96 35.33 36.63
C PHE A 47 -10.14 35.90 35.20
N ASN A 48 -10.25 37.22 35.09
CA ASN A 48 -10.20 37.89 33.79
C ASN A 48 -8.76 37.90 33.22
N GLY A 49 -8.61 38.42 32.00
CA GLY A 49 -7.29 38.50 31.34
C GLY A 49 -6.28 39.42 32.06
N MET A 50 -6.73 40.25 33.02
CA MET A 50 -5.90 41.10 33.89
C MET A 50 -5.62 40.48 35.27
N PHE A 51 -5.90 39.18 35.45
CA PHE A 51 -5.73 38.43 36.68
C PHE A 51 -6.58 38.94 37.86
N GLU A 52 -7.66 39.62 37.60
CA GLU A 52 -8.63 40.04 38.63
C GLU A 52 -9.64 38.92 38.85
N PRO A 53 -9.93 38.56 40.13
CA PRO A 53 -10.91 37.51 40.44
C PRO A 53 -12.32 37.95 40.06
N GLN A 54 -13.12 37.03 39.53
CA GLN A 54 -14.53 37.25 39.24
C GLN A 54 -15.35 36.72 40.42
N PRO A 55 -15.92 37.59 41.32
CA PRO A 55 -16.55 37.12 42.55
C PRO A 55 -17.74 36.18 42.35
N LYS A 56 -18.46 36.34 41.26
CA LYS A 56 -19.60 35.47 40.90
C LYS A 56 -19.15 34.08 40.43
N GLU A 57 -17.89 33.93 40.08
CA GLU A 57 -17.29 32.73 39.53
C GLU A 57 -16.28 32.09 40.51
N ASP A 58 -16.52 32.25 41.80
CA ASP A 58 -15.88 31.46 42.85
C ASP A 58 -16.66 30.16 43.04
N TRP A 59 -16.10 29.08 42.51
CA TRP A 59 -16.78 27.79 42.51
C TRP A 59 -16.45 26.92 43.70
N THR A 60 -15.50 27.31 44.54
CA THR A 60 -14.93 26.51 45.63
C THR A 60 -16.01 25.83 46.50
N GLY A 61 -17.02 26.58 46.95
CA GLY A 61 -18.12 26.03 47.74
C GLY A 61 -19.16 25.21 46.96
N ARG A 62 -19.11 25.25 45.63
CA ARG A 62 -20.10 24.60 44.73
C ARG A 62 -19.57 23.33 44.10
N LEU A 63 -18.24 23.10 44.11
CA LEU A 63 -17.61 21.95 43.45
C LEU A 63 -18.14 20.59 43.92
N PRO A 64 -18.38 20.33 45.22
CA PRO A 64 -18.90 19.02 45.66
C PRO A 64 -20.29 18.74 45.08
N ARG A 65 -21.17 19.75 45.06
CA ARG A 65 -22.52 19.63 44.51
C ARG A 65 -22.49 19.42 42.97
N LEU A 66 -21.64 20.15 42.25
CA LEU A 66 -21.45 19.98 40.80
C LEU A 66 -20.94 18.59 40.45
N LYS A 67 -20.09 17.99 41.28
CA LYS A 67 -19.61 16.63 41.13
C LYS A 67 -20.76 15.62 41.27
N GLU A 68 -21.56 15.72 42.31
CA GLU A 68 -22.73 14.85 42.54
C GLU A 68 -23.76 14.96 41.41
N GLU A 69 -24.03 16.17 40.91
CA GLU A 69 -24.96 16.43 39.80
C GLU A 69 -24.43 15.81 38.50
N ALA A 70 -23.11 15.87 38.23
CA ALA A 70 -22.48 15.29 37.07
C ALA A 70 -22.46 13.75 37.13
N GLU A 71 -22.17 13.15 38.28
CA GLU A 71 -22.17 11.71 38.51
C GLU A 71 -23.57 11.10 38.39
N ARG A 72 -24.64 11.87 38.71
CA ARG A 72 -26.02 11.45 38.50
C ARG A 72 -26.54 11.63 37.07
N GLY A 73 -25.72 12.18 36.17
CA GLY A 73 -26.12 12.46 34.79
C GLY A 73 -27.10 13.64 34.63
N GLU A 74 -27.29 14.43 35.69
CA GLU A 74 -28.16 15.59 35.72
C GLU A 74 -27.48 16.86 35.16
N SER A 75 -26.18 16.80 34.97
CA SER A 75 -25.39 17.87 34.34
C SER A 75 -25.52 17.76 32.81
N ILE A 76 -26.26 18.68 32.22
CA ILE A 76 -26.42 18.77 30.77
C ILE A 76 -25.08 19.25 30.14
N VAL A 77 -24.21 18.31 29.80
CA VAL A 77 -23.16 18.56 28.81
C VAL A 77 -23.81 18.46 27.44
N VAL A 78 -24.53 19.51 27.05
CA VAL A 78 -25.11 19.58 25.72
C VAL A 78 -23.98 19.92 24.76
N ASN A 79 -23.65 18.98 23.86
CA ASN A 79 -22.90 19.25 22.65
C ASN A 79 -23.76 20.14 21.74
N LEU A 80 -23.81 21.42 22.02
CA LEU A 80 -24.40 22.37 21.10
C LEU A 80 -23.35 22.72 20.04
N PRO A 81 -23.71 22.65 18.76
CA PRO A 81 -22.87 23.22 17.72
C PRO A 81 -22.66 24.70 18.06
N VAL A 82 -21.39 25.09 18.17
CA VAL A 82 -21.03 26.49 18.36
C VAL A 82 -21.55 27.25 17.15
N LYS A 83 -22.70 27.95 17.29
CA LYS A 83 -23.01 29.00 16.34
C LYS A 83 -21.90 30.02 16.45
N LYS A 84 -21.03 30.09 15.42
CA LYS A 84 -20.14 31.24 15.24
C LYS A 84 -21.03 32.48 15.40
N ARG A 85 -20.78 33.31 16.39
CA ARG A 85 -21.31 34.68 16.38
C ARG A 85 -20.68 35.30 15.13
N GLU A 86 -21.50 35.57 14.12
CA GLU A 86 -21.12 36.50 13.07
C GLU A 86 -20.74 37.80 13.79
N PRO A 87 -19.59 38.43 13.43
CA PRO A 87 -19.24 39.72 13.96
C PRO A 87 -20.43 40.64 13.72
N LYS A 88 -20.89 41.35 14.76
CA LYS A 88 -21.91 42.38 14.57
C LYS A 88 -21.34 43.36 13.55
N PRO A 89 -22.06 43.66 12.46
CA PRO A 89 -21.60 44.61 11.47
C PRO A 89 -21.32 45.94 12.14
N GLU A 90 -20.17 46.55 11.83
CA GLU A 90 -19.91 47.93 12.21
C GLU A 90 -20.95 48.85 11.56
N PRO A 91 -21.34 49.99 12.18
CA PRO A 91 -22.25 50.93 11.55
C PRO A 91 -21.67 51.40 10.20
N GLY A 92 -22.31 50.98 9.09
CA GLY A 92 -21.87 51.23 7.71
C GLY A 92 -21.55 49.96 6.89
N ASP A 93 -21.39 48.78 7.50
CA ASP A 93 -21.18 47.51 6.80
C ASP A 93 -22.45 47.00 6.10
N GLU A 94 -23.62 47.45 6.51
CA GLU A 94 -24.91 47.09 5.90
C GLU A 94 -25.00 47.48 4.39
N LEU A 95 -24.24 48.45 3.96
CA LEU A 95 -24.20 48.94 2.57
C LEU A 95 -23.08 48.30 1.73
N LYS A 96 -22.27 47.43 2.31
CA LYS A 96 -21.20 46.72 1.56
C LYS A 96 -21.74 45.49 0.88
N PRO A 97 -21.43 45.30 -0.41
CA PRO A 97 -21.73 44.05 -1.08
C PRO A 97 -20.98 42.87 -0.40
N ARG A 98 -21.68 41.73 -0.23
CA ARG A 98 -21.14 40.57 0.48
C ARG A 98 -21.71 39.26 -0.03
N VAL A 99 -21.02 38.15 0.23
CA VAL A 99 -21.57 36.82 0.04
C VAL A 99 -22.20 36.33 1.35
N GLU A 100 -23.44 35.89 1.27
CA GLU A 100 -24.14 35.27 2.38
C GLU A 100 -24.33 33.77 2.13
N SER A 101 -24.03 32.95 3.15
CA SER A 101 -24.29 31.51 3.13
C SER A 101 -25.67 31.26 3.76
N ARG A 102 -26.54 30.55 3.03
CA ARG A 102 -27.89 30.17 3.47
C ARG A 102 -28.06 28.64 3.32
N SER A 103 -29.15 28.13 3.87
CA SER A 103 -29.46 26.70 3.81
C SER A 103 -29.65 26.15 2.39
N ASP A 104 -29.99 26.99 1.42
CA ASP A 104 -30.28 26.68 0.03
C ASP A 104 -29.18 27.11 -0.95
N GLY A 105 -28.14 27.81 -0.49
CA GLY A 105 -27.03 28.23 -1.34
C GLY A 105 -26.24 29.42 -0.84
N LEU A 106 -25.26 29.82 -1.65
CA LEU A 106 -24.52 31.05 -1.49
C LEU A 106 -25.12 32.14 -2.37
N TYR A 107 -25.27 33.33 -1.79
CA TYR A 107 -25.88 34.48 -2.47
C TYR A 107 -24.98 35.69 -2.41
N TRP A 108 -24.87 36.41 -3.55
CA TRP A 108 -24.28 37.73 -3.61
C TRP A 108 -25.33 38.77 -3.26
N ILE A 109 -25.10 39.52 -2.21
CA ILE A 109 -25.99 40.57 -1.71
C ILE A 109 -25.40 41.92 -2.11
N THR A 110 -26.17 42.71 -2.84
CA THR A 110 -25.84 44.09 -3.22
C THR A 110 -26.84 45.04 -2.61
N PRO A 111 -26.52 45.67 -1.47
CA PRO A 111 -27.42 46.62 -0.85
C PRO A 111 -27.55 47.90 -1.66
N LYS A 112 -28.73 48.44 -1.76
CA LYS A 112 -29.01 49.79 -2.32
C LYS A 112 -29.92 50.54 -1.39
N VAL A 113 -29.65 51.81 -1.18
CA VAL A 113 -30.56 52.70 -0.47
C VAL A 113 -31.64 53.17 -1.44
N ASP A 114 -32.89 52.91 -1.11
CA ASP A 114 -34.04 53.45 -1.83
C ASP A 114 -34.08 54.95 -1.64
N LYS A 115 -34.22 55.70 -2.74
CA LYS A 115 -34.11 57.19 -2.72
C LYS A 115 -35.34 57.86 -2.13
N ASP A 116 -36.46 57.14 -2.13
CA ASP A 116 -37.75 57.70 -1.71
C ASP A 116 -38.08 57.34 -0.24
N SER A 117 -37.76 56.10 0.18
CA SER A 117 -38.02 55.60 1.53
C SER A 117 -36.78 55.70 2.46
N GLY A 118 -35.58 55.80 1.93
CA GLY A 118 -34.35 55.73 2.71
C GLY A 118 -34.02 54.29 3.23
N GLU A 119 -34.83 53.30 2.90
CA GLU A 119 -34.64 51.92 3.29
C GLU A 119 -33.55 51.22 2.48
N ILE A 120 -32.87 50.26 3.13
CA ILE A 120 -31.87 49.43 2.45
C ILE A 120 -32.57 48.26 1.76
N ILE A 121 -32.54 48.24 0.44
CA ILE A 121 -33.06 47.13 -0.37
C ILE A 121 -31.87 46.23 -0.78
N ASN A 122 -31.91 44.98 -0.38
CA ASN A 122 -30.89 44.00 -0.74
C ASN A 122 -31.24 43.32 -2.08
N ASN A 123 -30.44 43.59 -3.13
CA ASN A 123 -30.53 42.81 -4.35
C ASN A 123 -29.74 41.51 -4.16
N GLU A 124 -30.42 40.38 -4.34
CA GLU A 124 -29.89 39.05 -4.09
C GLU A 124 -29.66 38.31 -5.40
N THR A 125 -28.49 37.71 -5.55
CA THR A 125 -28.17 36.85 -6.72
C THR A 125 -27.58 35.56 -6.25
N TRP A 126 -28.19 34.44 -6.64
CA TRP A 126 -27.69 33.10 -6.33
C TRP A 126 -26.37 32.82 -7.04
N LEU A 127 -25.37 32.27 -6.33
CA LEU A 127 -24.04 31.94 -6.81
C LEU A 127 -23.87 30.44 -7.03
N CYS A 128 -24.13 29.64 -6.00
CA CYS A 128 -24.02 28.18 -6.02
C CYS A 128 -24.90 27.52 -4.97
N SER A 129 -25.08 26.21 -5.06
CA SER A 129 -25.68 25.40 -4.00
C SER A 129 -24.87 25.48 -2.70
N PRO A 130 -25.41 25.05 -1.54
CA PRO A 130 -24.70 25.13 -0.26
C PRO A 130 -23.29 24.55 -0.34
N LEU A 131 -22.31 25.36 0.05
CA LEU A 131 -20.89 25.05 -0.01
C LEU A 131 -20.19 25.72 1.17
N GLU A 132 -19.40 24.98 1.90
CA GLU A 132 -18.65 25.45 3.07
C GLU A 132 -17.15 25.36 2.83
N VAL A 133 -16.39 26.37 3.21
CA VAL A 133 -14.93 26.32 3.32
C VAL A 133 -14.58 25.80 4.72
N VAL A 134 -14.05 24.59 4.80
CA VAL A 134 -13.77 23.93 6.10
C VAL A 134 -12.30 23.98 6.50
N GLY A 135 -11.45 24.45 5.61
CA GLY A 135 -10.03 24.61 5.89
C GLY A 135 -9.19 24.88 4.66
N SER A 136 -7.91 25.02 4.89
CA SER A 136 -6.86 25.00 3.87
C SER A 136 -5.88 23.89 4.20
N GLY A 137 -5.14 23.41 3.21
CA GLY A 137 -4.19 22.33 3.42
C GLY A 137 -3.03 22.36 2.42
N SER A 138 -2.11 21.43 2.60
CA SER A 138 -0.99 21.24 1.67
C SER A 138 -0.67 19.75 1.56
N ASP A 139 -0.19 19.33 0.40
CA ASP A 139 0.45 18.03 0.17
C ASP A 139 2.00 18.10 0.20
N GLY A 140 2.53 19.27 0.55
CA GLY A 140 3.96 19.55 0.56
C GLY A 140 4.46 20.24 -0.72
N ALA A 141 3.72 20.12 -1.83
CA ALA A 141 4.04 20.75 -3.11
C ALA A 141 3.07 21.91 -3.44
N GLU A 142 1.78 21.69 -3.20
CA GLU A 142 0.71 22.63 -3.53
C GLU A 142 -0.14 22.97 -2.30
N ARG A 143 -0.82 24.13 -2.39
CA ARG A 143 -1.83 24.55 -1.40
C ARG A 143 -3.22 24.23 -1.94
N TYR A 144 -4.09 23.85 -1.02
CA TYR A 144 -5.46 23.44 -1.31
C TYR A 144 -6.45 24.21 -0.44
N LEU A 145 -7.62 24.47 -0.99
CA LEU A 145 -8.79 24.86 -0.26
C LEU A 145 -9.65 23.62 0.00
N VAL A 146 -10.02 23.37 1.26
CA VAL A 146 -10.85 22.21 1.63
C VAL A 146 -12.29 22.66 1.71
N LEU A 147 -13.13 22.08 0.86
CA LEU A 147 -14.53 22.43 0.69
C LEU A 147 -15.43 21.26 1.10
N ARG A 148 -16.57 21.58 1.70
CA ARG A 148 -17.59 20.60 2.09
C ARG A 148 -18.95 20.99 1.53
N TRP A 149 -19.70 19.99 1.06
CA TRP A 149 -21.09 20.16 0.62
C TRP A 149 -21.86 18.86 0.79
N ARG A 150 -23.18 18.93 0.76
CA ARG A 150 -24.05 17.76 0.81
C ARG A 150 -24.34 17.26 -0.60
N SER A 151 -24.28 15.94 -0.79
CA SER A 151 -24.67 15.31 -2.06
C SER A 151 -26.13 15.62 -2.42
N PRO A 152 -26.46 15.98 -3.68
CA PRO A 152 -27.82 16.29 -4.10
C PRO A 152 -28.82 15.14 -3.94
N ARG A 153 -28.36 13.91 -3.92
CA ARG A 153 -29.19 12.68 -3.85
C ARG A 153 -28.95 11.84 -2.60
N GLY A 154 -28.08 12.27 -1.71
CA GLY A 154 -27.69 11.54 -0.51
C GLY A 154 -27.68 12.42 0.73
N HIS A 155 -27.65 11.79 1.89
CA HIS A 155 -27.49 12.46 3.17
C HIS A 155 -26.01 12.61 3.57
N GLU A 156 -25.09 12.25 2.67
CA GLU A 156 -23.65 12.23 2.93
C GLU A 156 -23.01 13.59 2.63
N ASP A 157 -22.16 14.03 3.54
CA ASP A 157 -21.33 15.21 3.35
C ASP A 157 -20.08 14.83 2.55
N ILE A 158 -19.87 15.49 1.43
CA ILE A 158 -18.70 15.34 0.57
C ILE A 158 -17.68 16.40 0.99
N THR A 159 -16.46 15.97 1.31
CA THR A 159 -15.32 16.87 1.56
C THR A 159 -14.26 16.64 0.48
N ARG A 160 -13.79 17.73 -0.15
CA ARG A 160 -12.75 17.67 -1.18
C ARG A 160 -11.74 18.79 -1.04
N ALA A 161 -10.49 18.50 -1.42
CA ALA A 161 -9.45 19.48 -1.57
C ALA A 161 -9.37 19.92 -3.05
N ILE A 162 -9.43 21.23 -3.27
CA ILE A 162 -9.28 21.85 -4.59
C ILE A 162 -7.96 22.62 -4.57
N PRO A 163 -7.03 22.42 -5.52
CA PRO A 163 -5.82 23.22 -5.61
C PRO A 163 -6.16 24.71 -5.66
N CYS A 164 -5.43 25.53 -4.89
CA CYS A 164 -5.67 26.97 -4.89
C CYS A 164 -5.49 27.58 -6.28
N ALA A 165 -4.60 27.01 -7.09
CA ALA A 165 -4.39 27.40 -8.49
C ALA A 165 -5.62 27.18 -9.39
N ASP A 166 -6.50 26.23 -9.03
CA ASP A 166 -7.70 25.89 -9.80
C ASP A 166 -8.94 26.68 -9.35
N ILE A 167 -8.86 27.43 -8.25
CA ILE A 167 -9.99 28.25 -7.76
C ILE A 167 -10.26 29.38 -8.76
N GLY A 168 -11.46 29.37 -9.33
CA GLY A 168 -11.85 30.31 -10.39
C GLY A 168 -11.58 29.80 -11.80
N GLU A 169 -10.73 28.81 -11.96
CA GLU A 169 -10.35 28.20 -13.22
C GLU A 169 -11.32 27.08 -13.65
N ARG A 170 -11.18 26.67 -14.90
CA ARG A 170 -12.05 25.64 -15.51
C ARG A 170 -12.06 24.33 -14.73
N ASP A 171 -10.91 23.88 -14.27
CA ASP A 171 -10.74 22.56 -13.63
C ASP A 171 -11.32 22.56 -12.22
N GLY A 172 -11.21 23.65 -11.47
CA GLY A 172 -11.87 23.82 -10.18
C GLY A 172 -13.40 23.78 -10.30
N TRP A 173 -13.97 24.54 -11.25
CA TRP A 173 -15.42 24.50 -11.50
C TRP A 173 -15.90 23.11 -11.96
N ARG A 174 -15.11 22.42 -12.77
CA ARG A 174 -15.39 21.06 -13.21
C ARG A 174 -15.40 20.08 -12.03
N SER A 175 -14.42 20.20 -11.13
CA SER A 175 -14.32 19.36 -9.93
C SER A 175 -15.54 19.52 -9.02
N LEU A 176 -15.97 20.75 -8.75
CA LEU A 176 -17.16 21.04 -7.93
C LEU A 176 -18.44 20.49 -8.58
N LYS A 177 -18.65 20.76 -9.87
CA LYS A 177 -19.81 20.27 -10.62
C LYS A 177 -19.86 18.75 -10.71
N ALA A 178 -18.72 18.09 -10.92
CA ALA A 178 -18.62 16.64 -10.91
C ALA A 178 -18.97 16.04 -9.54
N GLY A 179 -18.75 16.79 -8.46
CA GLY A 179 -19.16 16.46 -7.10
C GLY A 179 -20.63 16.81 -6.76
N GLY A 180 -21.38 17.36 -7.73
CA GLY A 180 -22.82 17.69 -7.57
C GLY A 180 -23.12 19.12 -7.10
N VAL A 181 -22.09 19.97 -6.99
CA VAL A 181 -22.32 21.41 -6.69
C VAL A 181 -22.87 22.13 -7.93
N ASN A 182 -24.03 22.73 -7.82
CA ASN A 182 -24.53 23.61 -8.85
C ASN A 182 -23.88 25.00 -8.72
N VAL A 183 -23.33 25.50 -9.80
CA VAL A 183 -22.65 26.80 -9.86
C VAL A 183 -23.28 27.66 -10.96
N THR A 184 -23.47 28.95 -10.70
CA THR A 184 -23.98 29.90 -11.69
C THR A 184 -23.21 29.83 -13.01
N THR A 185 -23.90 30.02 -14.12
CA THR A 185 -23.26 30.05 -15.47
C THR A 185 -22.72 31.43 -15.84
N LYS A 186 -23.15 32.48 -15.14
CA LYS A 186 -22.72 33.87 -15.41
C LYS A 186 -21.31 34.10 -14.93
N SER A 187 -20.41 34.51 -15.85
CA SER A 187 -18.98 34.69 -15.58
C SER A 187 -18.67 35.67 -14.43
N THR A 188 -19.38 36.82 -14.40
CA THR A 188 -19.22 37.83 -13.36
C THR A 188 -19.47 37.27 -11.97
N PHE A 189 -20.54 36.48 -11.79
CA PHE A 189 -20.86 35.92 -10.48
C PHE A 189 -19.96 34.73 -10.11
N ARG A 190 -19.43 34.00 -11.12
CA ARG A 190 -18.37 33.01 -10.85
C ARG A 190 -17.07 33.66 -10.38
N ALA A 191 -16.71 34.83 -10.91
CA ALA A 191 -15.54 35.58 -10.43
C ALA A 191 -15.74 36.02 -8.96
N ILE A 192 -16.92 36.55 -8.61
CA ILE A 192 -17.26 36.91 -7.21
C ILE A 192 -17.19 35.68 -6.28
N LEU A 193 -17.71 34.53 -6.73
CA LEU A 193 -17.62 33.28 -5.95
C LEU A 193 -16.17 32.83 -5.78
N ALA A 194 -15.35 32.93 -6.82
CA ALA A 194 -13.93 32.58 -6.76
C ALA A 194 -13.14 33.49 -5.80
N ASP A 195 -13.36 34.82 -5.87
CA ASP A 195 -12.75 35.77 -4.95
C ASP A 195 -13.15 35.48 -3.50
N TRP A 196 -14.44 35.20 -3.26
CA TRP A 196 -14.93 34.84 -1.95
C TRP A 196 -14.30 33.54 -1.43
N LEU A 197 -14.19 32.50 -2.27
CA LEU A 197 -13.56 31.23 -1.90
C LEU A 197 -12.10 31.44 -1.49
N GLN A 198 -11.33 32.24 -2.25
CA GLN A 198 -9.94 32.55 -1.94
C GLN A 198 -9.76 33.34 -0.63
N GLN A 199 -10.73 34.19 -0.31
CA GLN A 199 -10.67 35.05 0.88
C GLN A 199 -11.30 34.42 2.12
N SER A 200 -12.15 33.40 1.93
CA SER A 200 -12.88 32.70 3.02
C SER A 200 -12.04 31.68 3.75
N GLY A 201 -10.73 31.91 3.89
CA GLY A 201 -9.83 31.03 4.62
C GLY A 201 -10.31 30.76 6.05
N THR A 202 -10.05 29.56 6.56
CA THR A 202 -10.20 29.22 7.97
C THR A 202 -8.83 28.92 8.53
N ASP A 203 -8.63 29.14 9.84
CA ASP A 203 -7.38 28.80 10.53
C ASP A 203 -7.17 27.29 10.68
N ARG A 204 -8.09 26.46 10.14
CA ARG A 204 -8.00 25.02 10.21
C ARG A 204 -7.13 24.48 9.10
N GLU A 205 -5.94 24.03 9.47
CA GLU A 205 -5.00 23.37 8.56
C GLU A 205 -5.37 21.89 8.38
N TRP A 206 -5.19 21.39 7.14
CA TRP A 206 -5.41 20.00 6.76
C TRP A 206 -4.13 19.45 6.12
N ILE A 207 -3.88 18.17 6.33
CA ILE A 207 -2.88 17.43 5.56
C ILE A 207 -3.61 16.85 4.35
N ILE A 208 -3.12 17.19 3.14
CA ILE A 208 -3.63 16.62 1.90
C ILE A 208 -2.65 15.53 1.47
N THR A 209 -3.17 14.35 1.15
CA THR A 209 -2.33 13.25 0.66
C THR A 209 -2.94 12.59 -0.56
N HIS A 210 -2.08 12.11 -1.45
CA HIS A 210 -2.46 11.31 -2.63
C HIS A 210 -2.18 9.83 -2.43
N THR A 211 -1.57 9.47 -1.30
CA THR A 211 -1.26 8.09 -0.91
C THR A 211 -2.09 7.66 0.29
N THR A 212 -2.41 6.38 0.34
CA THR A 212 -3.10 5.71 1.46
C THR A 212 -2.09 5.17 2.48
N GLY A 213 -2.57 4.44 3.48
CA GLY A 213 -1.74 3.83 4.51
C GLY A 213 -1.44 4.77 5.68
N TRP A 214 -0.29 4.58 6.31
CA TRP A 214 0.06 5.30 7.54
C TRP A 214 0.56 6.72 7.30
N HIS A 215 -0.17 7.69 7.84
CA HIS A 215 0.17 9.11 7.81
C HIS A 215 -0.09 9.74 9.18
N HIS A 216 0.91 10.38 9.75
CA HIS A 216 0.80 11.16 11.01
C HIS A 216 0.04 10.43 12.14
N GLY A 217 0.30 9.13 12.31
CA GLY A 217 -0.31 8.31 13.36
C GLY A 217 -1.70 7.75 13.04
N ALA A 218 -2.30 8.13 11.91
CA ALA A 218 -3.55 7.56 11.40
C ALA A 218 -3.30 6.68 10.18
N TYR A 219 -4.26 5.84 9.84
CA TYR A 219 -4.26 5.01 8.64
C TYR A 219 -5.37 5.46 7.69
N ILE A 220 -5.03 5.65 6.44
CA ILE A 220 -5.95 6.08 5.39
C ILE A 220 -6.29 4.90 4.52
N MET A 221 -7.57 4.57 4.43
CA MET A 221 -8.11 3.53 3.56
C MET A 221 -8.18 4.01 2.10
N PRO A 222 -8.18 3.12 1.10
CA PRO A 222 -8.29 3.50 -0.32
C PRO A 222 -9.60 4.17 -0.74
N ASP A 223 -10.63 4.12 0.08
CA ASP A 223 -11.88 4.89 -0.08
C ASP A 223 -11.83 6.28 0.55
N GLY A 224 -10.74 6.59 1.27
CA GLY A 224 -10.52 7.85 1.95
C GLY A 224 -10.93 7.86 3.42
N GLU A 225 -11.44 6.76 3.98
CA GLU A 225 -11.71 6.64 5.42
C GLU A 225 -10.40 6.79 6.21
N VAL A 226 -10.41 7.63 7.24
CA VAL A 226 -9.26 7.83 8.14
C VAL A 226 -9.53 7.12 9.46
N ILE A 227 -8.68 6.14 9.78
CA ILE A 227 -8.75 5.36 11.02
C ILE A 227 -7.64 5.83 11.96
N GLY A 228 -8.03 6.33 13.12
CA GLY A 228 -7.16 6.97 14.11
C GLY A 228 -7.62 8.38 14.45
N ASP A 229 -6.90 9.07 15.31
CA ASP A 229 -7.21 10.44 15.75
C ASP A 229 -5.96 11.34 15.56
N PRO A 230 -5.67 11.74 14.31
CA PRO A 230 -4.53 12.60 14.03
C PRO A 230 -4.76 14.01 14.57
N GLU A 231 -3.72 14.67 15.10
CA GLU A 231 -3.81 16.05 15.60
C GLU A 231 -4.29 17.03 14.54
N THR A 232 -3.83 16.86 13.31
CA THR A 232 -4.26 17.63 12.14
C THR A 232 -5.11 16.73 11.25
N PRO A 233 -6.32 17.16 10.84
CA PRO A 233 -7.18 16.35 9.99
C PRO A 233 -6.51 16.05 8.66
N ILE A 234 -6.70 14.84 8.17
CA ILE A 234 -6.11 14.34 6.92
C ILE A 234 -7.21 14.14 5.89
N LEU A 235 -6.94 14.51 4.65
CA LEU A 235 -7.83 14.26 3.53
C LEU A 235 -7.07 13.54 2.41
N PHE A 236 -7.58 12.36 2.04
CA PHE A 236 -7.11 11.64 0.88
C PHE A 236 -7.67 12.27 -0.40
N ASN A 237 -6.78 12.78 -1.24
CA ASN A 237 -7.11 13.42 -2.53
C ASN A 237 -6.71 12.52 -3.72
N GLY A 238 -6.36 11.25 -3.48
CA GLY A 238 -6.13 10.24 -4.48
C GLY A 238 -7.44 9.59 -4.96
N ARG A 239 -7.31 8.63 -5.86
CA ARG A 239 -8.46 7.88 -6.39
C ARG A 239 -8.05 6.44 -6.69
N SER A 240 -8.83 5.48 -6.18
CA SER A 240 -8.77 4.07 -6.58
C SER A 240 -10.00 3.69 -7.41
N ALA A 241 -9.82 2.83 -8.40
CA ALA A 241 -10.92 2.24 -9.15
C ALA A 241 -11.77 1.30 -8.27
N ALA A 242 -11.17 0.74 -7.20
CA ALA A 242 -11.82 -0.16 -6.26
C ALA A 242 -12.43 0.55 -5.03
N SER A 243 -12.42 1.89 -4.95
CA SER A 243 -12.84 2.65 -3.76
C SER A 243 -14.24 2.30 -3.26
N SER A 244 -15.20 2.05 -4.17
CA SER A 244 -16.57 1.65 -3.80
C SER A 244 -16.67 0.25 -3.18
N GLY A 245 -15.63 -0.57 -3.32
CA GLY A 245 -15.58 -1.92 -2.78
C GLY A 245 -15.23 -1.98 -1.28
N TYR A 246 -14.77 -0.88 -0.69
CA TYR A 246 -14.45 -0.83 0.75
C TYR A 246 -15.69 -0.72 1.66
N ALA A 247 -16.79 -1.34 1.23
CA ALA A 247 -18.03 -1.43 1.97
C ALA A 247 -17.90 -2.33 3.21
N ILE A 248 -18.82 -2.14 4.16
CA ILE A 248 -18.89 -2.93 5.39
C ILE A 248 -20.21 -3.70 5.42
N ALA A 249 -20.13 -5.00 5.67
CA ALA A 249 -21.25 -5.84 6.06
C ALA A 249 -20.86 -6.68 7.28
N GLY A 250 -21.78 -6.89 8.19
CA GLY A 250 -21.53 -7.60 9.44
C GLY A 250 -20.57 -6.87 10.38
N THR A 251 -19.86 -7.63 11.20
CA THR A 251 -18.89 -7.17 12.20
C THR A 251 -17.59 -7.95 12.09
N ALA A 252 -16.52 -7.50 12.74
CA ALA A 252 -15.27 -8.25 12.84
C ALA A 252 -15.48 -9.63 13.50
N ALA A 253 -16.35 -9.70 14.52
CA ALA A 253 -16.68 -10.95 15.18
C ALA A 253 -17.44 -11.93 14.26
N THR A 254 -18.43 -11.44 13.50
CA THR A 254 -19.17 -12.32 12.57
C THR A 254 -18.29 -12.74 11.38
N TRP A 255 -17.37 -11.92 10.92
CA TRP A 255 -16.35 -12.30 9.92
C TRP A 255 -15.44 -13.41 10.46
N ARG A 256 -14.94 -13.26 11.70
CA ARG A 256 -14.12 -14.27 12.37
C ARG A 256 -14.87 -15.60 12.50
N ASP A 257 -16.11 -15.56 13.00
CA ASP A 257 -16.89 -16.74 13.34
C ASP A 257 -17.50 -17.43 12.09
N SER A 258 -17.43 -16.79 10.92
CA SER A 258 -17.86 -17.34 9.62
C SER A 258 -16.69 -17.52 8.65
N VAL A 259 -16.17 -16.44 8.05
CA VAL A 259 -15.14 -16.51 6.99
C VAL A 259 -13.84 -17.12 7.52
N ALA A 260 -13.29 -16.57 8.61
CA ALA A 260 -12.02 -17.06 9.15
C ALA A 260 -12.16 -18.49 9.68
N ARG A 261 -13.26 -18.83 10.35
CA ARG A 261 -13.53 -20.20 10.83
C ARG A 261 -13.55 -21.20 9.67
N LEU A 262 -14.20 -20.87 8.55
CA LEU A 262 -14.26 -21.74 7.37
C LEU A 262 -12.91 -21.83 6.65
N ALA A 263 -12.09 -20.78 6.65
CA ALA A 263 -10.76 -20.80 6.04
C ALA A 263 -9.72 -21.54 6.89
N GLY A 264 -9.95 -21.64 8.20
CA GLY A 264 -9.03 -22.28 9.14
C GLY A 264 -8.72 -23.73 8.81
N GLY A 265 -7.46 -24.14 9.01
CA GLY A 265 -6.97 -25.48 8.69
C GLY A 265 -6.66 -25.70 7.20
N ASN A 266 -6.83 -24.69 6.34
CA ASN A 266 -6.46 -24.72 4.93
C ASN A 266 -5.29 -23.77 4.69
N PRO A 267 -4.04 -24.25 4.54
CA PRO A 267 -2.84 -23.38 4.50
C PRO A 267 -2.89 -22.30 3.45
N SER A 268 -3.34 -22.58 2.23
CA SER A 268 -3.45 -21.59 1.16
C SER A 268 -4.43 -20.47 1.48
N MET A 269 -5.57 -20.78 2.13
CA MET A 269 -6.56 -19.77 2.55
C MET A 269 -6.02 -18.92 3.69
N MET A 270 -5.35 -19.56 4.66
CA MET A 270 -4.70 -18.86 5.78
C MET A 270 -3.57 -17.96 5.30
N LEU A 271 -2.80 -18.37 4.28
CA LEU A 271 -1.80 -17.54 3.62
C LEU A 271 -2.42 -16.30 2.95
N GLY A 272 -3.58 -16.45 2.30
CA GLY A 272 -4.31 -15.31 1.73
C GLY A 272 -4.69 -14.28 2.81
N VAL A 273 -5.20 -14.74 3.95
CA VAL A 273 -5.50 -13.84 5.09
C VAL A 273 -4.22 -13.23 5.67
N ALA A 274 -3.12 -14.01 5.74
CA ALA A 274 -1.82 -13.47 6.15
C ALA A 274 -1.35 -12.31 5.26
N ALA A 275 -1.49 -12.45 3.94
CA ALA A 275 -1.18 -11.39 2.99
C ALA A 275 -2.05 -10.15 3.25
N ALA A 276 -3.34 -10.32 3.50
CA ALA A 276 -4.26 -9.23 3.79
C ALA A 276 -3.91 -8.50 5.10
N LEU A 277 -3.59 -9.23 6.17
CA LEU A 277 -3.20 -8.64 7.46
C LEU A 277 -1.80 -8.01 7.42
N SER A 278 -0.89 -8.53 6.60
CA SER A 278 0.48 -8.01 6.50
C SER A 278 0.54 -6.65 5.77
N ALA A 279 -0.48 -6.30 4.97
CA ALA A 279 -0.48 -5.10 4.16
C ALA A 279 -0.29 -3.80 4.98
N PRO A 280 -1.07 -3.50 6.03
CA PRO A 280 -0.78 -2.34 6.87
C PRO A 280 0.46 -2.53 7.75
N LEU A 281 0.85 -3.77 8.06
CA LEU A 281 1.99 -4.06 8.92
C LEU A 281 3.32 -3.69 8.27
N ILE A 282 3.49 -3.91 6.96
CA ILE A 282 4.73 -3.56 6.25
C ILE A 282 5.04 -2.07 6.34
N GLY A 283 4.02 -1.20 6.36
CA GLY A 283 4.18 0.24 6.54
C GLY A 283 4.76 0.60 7.90
N LEU A 284 4.31 -0.05 8.96
CA LEU A 284 4.78 0.19 10.33
C LEU A 284 6.24 -0.25 10.55
N VAL A 285 6.67 -1.32 9.88
CA VAL A 285 8.04 -1.86 10.04
C VAL A 285 9.00 -1.37 8.95
N GLY A 286 8.53 -0.57 7.99
CA GLY A 286 9.34 -0.06 6.89
C GLY A 286 9.84 -1.13 5.92
N ALA A 287 9.11 -2.25 5.80
CA ALA A 287 9.45 -3.31 4.87
C ALA A 287 9.03 -2.97 3.43
N ASP A 288 9.74 -3.52 2.45
CA ASP A 288 9.36 -3.41 1.04
C ASP A 288 8.03 -4.12 0.75
N GLY A 289 7.30 -3.62 -0.24
CA GLY A 289 6.14 -4.30 -0.78
C GLY A 289 6.50 -5.63 -1.43
N PHE A 290 5.55 -6.56 -1.42
CA PHE A 290 5.69 -7.88 -2.05
C PHE A 290 4.32 -8.41 -2.49
N GLY A 291 4.31 -9.52 -3.20
CA GLY A 291 3.07 -10.19 -3.60
C GLY A 291 3.08 -11.67 -3.29
N VAL A 292 1.90 -12.23 -3.13
CA VAL A 292 1.63 -13.66 -3.06
C VAL A 292 0.85 -14.03 -4.32
N HIS A 293 1.47 -14.80 -5.20
CA HIS A 293 0.84 -15.33 -6.40
C HIS A 293 0.46 -16.79 -6.20
N LEU A 294 -0.83 -17.06 -6.17
CA LEU A 294 -1.39 -18.40 -6.02
C LEU A 294 -1.65 -18.99 -7.40
N PHE A 295 -0.97 -20.08 -7.73
CA PHE A 295 -1.12 -20.71 -9.03
C PHE A 295 -1.48 -22.18 -8.91
N GLU A 296 -2.34 -22.67 -9.78
CA GLU A 296 -2.72 -24.05 -9.99
C GLU A 296 -3.65 -24.11 -11.21
N GLN A 297 -3.78 -25.24 -11.85
CA GLN A 297 -4.78 -25.47 -12.88
C GLN A 297 -6.20 -25.19 -12.36
N SER A 298 -7.15 -25.01 -13.25
CA SER A 298 -8.51 -24.59 -12.93
C SER A 298 -9.18 -25.41 -11.81
N SER A 299 -10.08 -24.74 -11.05
CA SER A 299 -10.91 -25.35 -9.98
C SER A 299 -10.20 -25.71 -8.67
N ALA A 300 -9.04 -25.08 -8.37
CA ALA A 300 -8.34 -25.30 -7.10
C ALA A 300 -8.81 -24.38 -5.95
N GLY A 301 -9.64 -23.35 -6.22
CA GLY A 301 -10.12 -22.40 -5.20
C GLY A 301 -9.26 -21.13 -5.11
N LYS A 302 -8.47 -20.78 -6.13
CA LYS A 302 -7.64 -19.57 -6.18
C LYS A 302 -8.43 -18.29 -5.94
N THR A 303 -9.49 -18.08 -6.72
CA THR A 303 -10.37 -16.90 -6.60
C THR A 303 -11.08 -16.91 -5.22
N THR A 304 -11.47 -18.08 -4.70
CA THR A 304 -12.02 -18.20 -3.36
C THR A 304 -11.04 -17.69 -2.32
N THR A 305 -9.77 -18.08 -2.39
CA THR A 305 -8.72 -17.64 -1.46
C THR A 305 -8.45 -16.14 -1.58
N ALA A 306 -8.40 -15.60 -2.79
CA ALA A 306 -8.25 -14.16 -3.01
C ALA A 306 -9.46 -13.37 -2.47
N ASN A 307 -10.67 -13.90 -2.62
CA ASN A 307 -11.88 -13.28 -2.08
C ASN A 307 -11.93 -13.32 -0.55
N ILE A 308 -11.48 -14.42 0.08
CA ILE A 308 -11.32 -14.50 1.55
C ILE A 308 -10.39 -13.38 2.03
N ALA A 309 -9.23 -13.21 1.39
CA ALA A 309 -8.27 -12.16 1.72
C ALA A 309 -8.89 -10.75 1.55
N SER A 310 -9.56 -10.52 0.43
CA SER A 310 -10.20 -9.23 0.12
C SER A 310 -11.36 -8.91 1.05
N SER A 311 -12.12 -9.92 1.51
CA SER A 311 -13.26 -9.74 2.41
C SER A 311 -12.88 -9.12 3.77
N LEU A 312 -11.62 -9.22 4.17
CA LEU A 312 -11.11 -8.52 5.35
C LEU A 312 -11.31 -7.00 5.21
N TRP A 313 -11.18 -6.47 3.99
CA TRP A 313 -11.16 -5.04 3.68
C TRP A 313 -12.46 -4.50 3.10
N GLY A 314 -13.23 -5.32 2.40
CA GLY A 314 -14.48 -4.89 1.75
C GLY A 314 -15.15 -6.01 0.95
N GLU A 315 -16.05 -5.62 0.04
CA GLU A 315 -16.76 -6.53 -0.84
C GLU A 315 -15.79 -7.09 -1.91
N PRO A 316 -15.51 -8.42 -1.93
CA PRO A 316 -14.42 -8.97 -2.71
C PRO A 316 -14.53 -8.77 -4.23
N ASP A 317 -15.73 -8.83 -4.81
CA ASP A 317 -15.91 -8.68 -6.25
C ASP A 317 -15.71 -7.23 -6.70
N ALA A 318 -16.08 -6.26 -5.86
CA ALA A 318 -15.86 -4.83 -6.13
C ALA A 318 -14.41 -4.38 -5.85
N LEU A 319 -13.70 -5.08 -4.97
CA LEU A 319 -12.27 -4.82 -4.70
C LEU A 319 -11.34 -5.41 -5.76
N ARG A 320 -11.82 -6.38 -6.54
CA ARG A 320 -11.01 -7.13 -7.50
C ARG A 320 -10.54 -6.24 -8.64
N LEU A 321 -9.23 -6.14 -8.77
CA LEU A 321 -8.53 -5.52 -9.89
C LEU A 321 -7.98 -6.60 -10.83
N THR A 322 -7.43 -6.20 -11.95
CA THR A 322 -6.92 -7.11 -12.99
C THR A 322 -5.50 -6.76 -13.40
N TRP A 323 -4.72 -7.76 -13.81
CA TRP A 323 -3.45 -7.54 -14.49
C TRP A 323 -3.60 -6.91 -15.87
N TYR A 324 -4.82 -6.93 -16.45
CA TYR A 324 -5.11 -6.29 -17.72
C TYR A 324 -5.19 -4.77 -17.56
N GLY A 325 -4.04 -4.13 -17.60
CA GLY A 325 -3.92 -2.68 -17.42
C GLY A 325 -2.56 -2.18 -17.91
N THR A 326 -2.46 -0.87 -18.08
CA THR A 326 -1.17 -0.22 -18.36
C THR A 326 -0.31 -0.17 -17.09
N ALA A 327 1.02 -0.18 -17.23
CA ALA A 327 1.93 -0.01 -16.10
C ALA A 327 1.65 1.28 -15.30
N LEU A 328 1.21 2.35 -15.96
CA LEU A 328 0.80 3.59 -15.30
C LEU A 328 -0.49 3.40 -14.49
N GLY A 329 -1.47 2.67 -15.04
CA GLY A 329 -2.70 2.35 -14.32
C GLY A 329 -2.43 1.53 -13.06
N ILE A 330 -1.60 0.50 -13.16
CA ILE A 330 -1.14 -0.31 -12.01
C ILE A 330 -0.38 0.55 -10.98
N ALA A 331 0.50 1.46 -11.44
CA ALA A 331 1.21 2.38 -10.54
C ALA A 331 0.26 3.33 -9.79
N ASN A 332 -0.79 3.83 -10.44
CA ASN A 332 -1.81 4.68 -9.80
C ASN A 332 -2.60 3.89 -8.75
N GLU A 333 -3.00 2.67 -9.06
CA GLU A 333 -3.69 1.81 -8.09
C GLU A 333 -2.77 1.42 -6.93
N ALA A 334 -1.50 1.14 -7.19
CA ALA A 334 -0.51 0.83 -6.15
C ALA A 334 -0.30 2.00 -5.17
N GLU A 335 -0.26 3.25 -5.67
CA GLU A 335 -0.20 4.46 -4.85
C GLU A 335 -1.47 4.62 -4.00
N ALA A 336 -2.64 4.37 -4.61
CA ALA A 336 -3.94 4.40 -3.91
C ALA A 336 -4.17 3.21 -2.97
N HIS A 337 -3.26 2.23 -2.97
CA HIS A 337 -3.22 1.07 -2.06
C HIS A 337 -1.89 0.99 -1.31
N ASN A 338 -1.24 2.13 -1.06
CA ASN A 338 -0.03 2.13 -0.25
C ASN A 338 -0.32 1.60 1.17
N ASP A 339 0.56 0.75 1.69
CA ASP A 339 0.38 0.01 2.95
C ASP A 339 -0.96 -0.77 3.02
N SER A 340 -1.53 -1.16 1.87
CA SER A 340 -2.83 -1.83 1.73
C SER A 340 -2.74 -3.07 0.85
N LEU A 341 -3.77 -3.92 0.92
CA LEU A 341 -3.89 -5.09 0.05
C LEU A 341 -4.28 -4.67 -1.37
N LEU A 342 -3.58 -5.20 -2.38
CA LEU A 342 -3.89 -5.01 -3.79
C LEU A 342 -4.29 -6.36 -4.42
N PRO A 343 -5.59 -6.67 -4.57
CA PRO A 343 -6.05 -7.91 -5.20
C PRO A 343 -6.01 -7.80 -6.71
N LEU A 344 -5.17 -8.61 -7.37
CA LEU A 344 -4.98 -8.68 -8.81
C LEU A 344 -5.40 -10.05 -9.33
N ASP A 345 -6.55 -10.11 -10.00
CA ASP A 345 -7.09 -11.37 -10.52
C ASP A 345 -6.43 -11.76 -11.83
N GLU A 346 -6.33 -13.05 -12.02
CA GLU A 346 -5.93 -13.87 -13.16
C GLU A 346 -4.85 -13.28 -14.09
N VAL A 347 -3.62 -13.70 -13.89
CA VAL A 347 -2.55 -13.48 -14.85
C VAL A 347 -2.86 -14.25 -16.15
N GLY A 348 -2.88 -13.52 -17.27
CA GLY A 348 -3.09 -14.13 -18.59
C GLY A 348 -4.40 -13.79 -19.27
N GLN A 349 -5.38 -13.21 -18.60
CA GLN A 349 -6.60 -12.73 -19.24
C GLN A 349 -6.31 -11.46 -20.07
N GLY A 350 -6.05 -11.62 -21.38
CA GLY A 350 -5.96 -10.52 -22.33
C GLY A 350 -4.68 -9.67 -22.25
N SER A 351 -3.77 -9.95 -21.35
CA SER A 351 -2.49 -9.21 -21.22
C SER A 351 -1.37 -9.93 -21.97
N SER A 352 -0.52 -9.16 -22.66
CA SER A 352 0.73 -9.73 -23.17
C SER A 352 1.69 -10.02 -22.01
N ALA A 353 2.53 -11.05 -22.15
CA ALA A 353 3.57 -11.37 -21.17
C ALA A 353 4.47 -10.15 -20.88
N LYS A 354 4.73 -9.31 -21.88
CA LYS A 354 5.50 -8.08 -21.74
C LYS A 354 4.83 -7.04 -20.85
N ASP A 355 3.52 -6.87 -20.99
CA ASP A 355 2.76 -5.91 -20.18
C ASP A 355 2.67 -6.38 -18.72
N VAL A 356 2.45 -7.67 -18.49
CA VAL A 356 2.49 -8.28 -17.15
C VAL A 356 3.87 -8.11 -16.52
N ALA A 357 4.96 -8.40 -17.25
CA ALA A 357 6.33 -8.23 -16.75
C ALA A 357 6.61 -6.77 -16.36
N THR A 358 6.20 -5.81 -17.21
CA THR A 358 6.40 -4.38 -16.95
C THR A 358 5.58 -3.92 -15.74
N SER A 359 4.34 -4.36 -15.63
CA SER A 359 3.43 -4.02 -14.52
C SER A 359 3.93 -4.63 -13.20
N ALA A 360 4.32 -5.90 -13.20
CA ALA A 360 4.87 -6.57 -12.02
C ALA A 360 6.19 -5.91 -11.56
N TYR A 361 7.08 -5.60 -12.50
CA TYR A 361 8.32 -4.88 -12.17
C TYR A 361 8.03 -3.51 -11.54
N THR A 362 7.13 -2.74 -12.14
CA THR A 362 6.74 -1.41 -11.63
C THR A 362 6.13 -1.53 -10.24
N LEU A 363 5.16 -2.44 -10.06
CA LEU A 363 4.45 -2.66 -8.79
C LEU A 363 5.41 -2.98 -7.64
N PHE A 364 6.25 -3.98 -7.82
CA PHE A 364 7.13 -4.48 -6.75
C PHE A 364 8.43 -3.68 -6.59
N ASN A 365 8.77 -2.81 -7.55
CA ASN A 365 9.85 -1.84 -7.36
C ASN A 365 9.45 -0.70 -6.41
N GLY A 366 8.14 -0.50 -6.17
CA GLY A 366 7.62 0.48 -5.22
C GLY A 366 7.81 1.94 -5.64
N ALA A 367 8.11 2.19 -6.92
CA ALA A 367 8.30 3.53 -7.45
C ALA A 367 7.78 3.64 -8.88
N GLY A 368 7.12 4.74 -9.18
CA GLY A 368 6.63 5.07 -10.51
C GLY A 368 7.74 5.51 -11.46
N LYS A 369 7.38 5.68 -12.72
CA LYS A 369 8.27 6.25 -13.74
C LYS A 369 8.43 7.75 -13.50
N LEU A 370 9.68 8.24 -13.53
CA LEU A 370 9.95 9.67 -13.49
C LEU A 370 9.31 10.36 -14.71
N GLN A 371 8.56 11.43 -14.47
CA GLN A 371 7.84 12.18 -15.51
C GLN A 371 8.16 13.66 -15.41
N GLY A 372 8.38 14.31 -16.57
CA GLY A 372 8.57 15.75 -16.65
C GLY A 372 7.30 16.52 -16.24
N ALA A 373 7.46 17.63 -15.54
CA ALA A 373 6.40 18.59 -15.28
C ALA A 373 6.23 19.57 -16.46
N LYS A 374 5.02 20.09 -16.65
CA LYS A 374 4.72 21.07 -17.72
C LYS A 374 5.48 22.38 -17.55
N GLU A 375 5.75 22.74 -16.31
CA GLU A 375 6.39 24.01 -15.91
C GLU A 375 7.92 23.90 -15.81
N GLY A 376 8.50 22.77 -16.24
CA GLY A 376 9.92 22.44 -16.13
C GLY A 376 10.23 21.58 -14.91
N GLY A 377 11.37 20.88 -14.94
CA GLY A 377 11.72 19.89 -13.91
C GLY A 377 10.94 18.58 -14.02
N ASN A 378 10.84 17.86 -12.93
CA ASN A 378 10.11 16.59 -12.85
C ASN A 378 8.95 16.70 -11.85
N ARG A 379 7.88 15.96 -12.12
CA ARG A 379 6.82 15.72 -11.13
C ARG A 379 7.39 14.93 -9.96
N GLU A 380 6.73 15.03 -8.81
CA GLU A 380 7.05 14.19 -7.66
C GLU A 380 7.02 12.71 -8.05
N LEU A 381 8.02 11.97 -7.58
CA LEU A 381 8.14 10.55 -7.86
C LEU A 381 7.16 9.78 -6.97
N LYS A 382 6.14 9.18 -7.57
CA LYS A 382 5.21 8.30 -6.87
C LYS A 382 5.95 7.13 -6.21
N ARG A 383 5.64 6.86 -4.95
CA ARG A 383 6.20 5.74 -4.18
C ARG A 383 5.08 5.03 -3.43
N TRP A 384 5.22 3.73 -3.29
CA TRP A 384 4.24 2.90 -2.57
C TRP A 384 4.90 1.65 -2.00
N ARG A 385 4.21 1.07 -1.03
CA ARG A 385 4.44 -0.28 -0.50
C ARG A 385 3.09 -0.96 -0.48
N THR A 386 2.95 -2.05 -1.18
CA THR A 386 1.70 -2.81 -1.24
C THR A 386 1.98 -4.27 -0.96
N VAL A 387 1.00 -4.98 -0.42
CA VAL A 387 0.96 -6.43 -0.47
C VAL A 387 -0.06 -6.82 -1.53
N ALA A 388 0.41 -7.41 -2.61
CA ALA A 388 -0.48 -7.89 -3.66
C ALA A 388 -0.87 -9.36 -3.39
N ILE A 389 -2.15 -9.69 -3.61
CA ILE A 389 -2.57 -11.07 -3.80
C ILE A 389 -2.96 -11.27 -5.26
N SER A 390 -2.38 -12.29 -5.89
CA SER A 390 -2.51 -12.54 -7.32
C SER A 390 -2.85 -13.99 -7.57
N THR A 391 -3.58 -14.26 -8.66
CA THR A 391 -3.97 -15.61 -9.06
C THR A 391 -3.56 -15.89 -10.50
N GLY A 392 -3.35 -17.17 -10.84
CA GLY A 392 -3.04 -17.60 -12.20
C GLY A 392 -3.11 -19.11 -12.36
N GLU A 393 -3.15 -19.58 -13.61
CA GLU A 393 -3.11 -21.02 -13.91
C GLU A 393 -1.69 -21.61 -13.84
N MET A 394 -0.67 -20.75 -13.92
CA MET A 394 0.74 -21.11 -13.82
C MET A 394 1.50 -20.05 -13.03
N ASP A 395 2.68 -20.38 -12.56
CA ASP A 395 3.58 -19.40 -11.95
C ASP A 395 3.97 -18.30 -12.94
N ILE A 396 4.32 -17.13 -12.42
CA ILE A 396 4.65 -15.95 -13.26
C ILE A 396 5.86 -16.20 -14.17
N GLU A 397 6.86 -16.98 -13.72
CA GLU A 397 8.04 -17.27 -14.53
C GLU A 397 7.69 -18.07 -15.77
N THR A 398 6.92 -19.15 -15.57
CA THR A 398 6.40 -19.99 -16.65
C THR A 398 5.54 -19.18 -17.61
N PHE A 399 4.66 -18.31 -17.08
CA PHE A 399 3.84 -17.42 -17.91
C PHE A 399 4.68 -16.48 -18.78
N LEU A 400 5.70 -15.85 -18.20
CA LEU A 400 6.57 -14.91 -18.92
C LEU A 400 7.47 -15.65 -19.93
N ALA A 401 7.98 -16.83 -19.58
CA ALA A 401 8.78 -17.67 -20.46
C ALA A 401 7.98 -18.16 -21.67
N ALA A 402 6.71 -18.54 -21.47
CA ALA A 402 5.80 -18.92 -22.55
C ALA A 402 5.55 -17.74 -23.52
N GLY A 403 5.62 -16.50 -23.03
CA GLY A 403 5.56 -15.27 -23.83
C GLY A 403 6.92 -14.87 -24.45
N GLY A 404 7.96 -15.72 -24.37
CA GLY A 404 9.28 -15.48 -24.96
C GLY A 404 10.16 -14.50 -24.16
N LEU A 405 9.81 -14.19 -22.91
CA LEU A 405 10.57 -13.27 -22.06
C LEU A 405 11.50 -14.04 -21.12
N LYS A 406 12.77 -13.66 -21.09
CA LYS A 406 13.70 -14.12 -20.06
C LYS A 406 13.52 -13.29 -18.79
N VAL A 407 13.14 -13.94 -17.72
CA VAL A 407 12.94 -13.31 -16.39
C VAL A 407 14.25 -13.35 -15.63
N LYS A 408 14.67 -12.20 -15.07
CA LYS A 408 15.82 -12.14 -14.17
C LYS A 408 15.39 -12.59 -12.77
N ALA A 409 16.11 -13.55 -12.20
CA ALA A 409 15.79 -14.17 -10.92
C ALA A 409 15.55 -13.17 -9.76
N GLY A 410 16.22 -12.01 -9.75
CA GLY A 410 16.01 -10.96 -8.74
C GLY A 410 14.68 -10.22 -8.83
N GLN A 411 13.95 -10.30 -9.95
CA GLN A 411 12.66 -9.63 -10.14
C GLN A 411 11.53 -10.37 -9.44
N LEU A 412 11.65 -11.68 -9.29
CA LEU A 412 10.59 -12.58 -8.79
C LEU A 412 10.67 -12.87 -7.30
N VAL A 413 11.78 -12.50 -6.66
CA VAL A 413 11.92 -12.61 -5.19
C VAL A 413 10.87 -11.77 -4.44
N ARG A 414 10.27 -10.78 -5.09
CA ARG A 414 9.21 -9.93 -4.51
C ARG A 414 7.79 -10.43 -4.80
N LEU A 415 7.62 -11.35 -5.73
CA LEU A 415 6.36 -12.03 -5.98
C LEU A 415 6.51 -13.51 -5.67
N LEU A 416 5.95 -13.93 -4.54
CA LEU A 416 6.04 -15.29 -4.03
C LEU A 416 5.10 -16.19 -4.85
N ASN A 417 5.65 -17.01 -5.75
CA ASN A 417 4.88 -18.01 -6.50
C ASN A 417 4.60 -19.21 -5.61
N ILE A 418 3.38 -19.37 -5.17
CA ILE A 418 2.97 -20.43 -4.25
C ILE A 418 2.02 -21.38 -4.97
N PRO A 419 2.37 -22.67 -5.12
CA PRO A 419 1.44 -23.66 -5.62
C PRO A 419 0.25 -23.75 -4.67
N MET A 420 -0.95 -23.61 -5.21
CA MET A 420 -2.15 -23.63 -4.40
C MET A 420 -2.59 -25.06 -4.12
N GLU A 421 -2.85 -25.37 -2.85
CA GLU A 421 -3.42 -26.63 -2.45
C GLU A 421 -4.95 -26.54 -2.29
N LYS A 422 -5.63 -27.58 -2.72
CA LYS A 422 -7.08 -27.71 -2.52
C LYS A 422 -7.40 -27.81 -1.04
N SER A 423 -8.54 -27.24 -0.65
CA SER A 423 -9.04 -27.37 0.72
C SER A 423 -9.26 -28.81 1.12
N THR A 424 -8.77 -29.16 2.29
CA THR A 424 -8.96 -30.47 2.91
C THR A 424 -9.76 -30.37 4.20
N ALA A 425 -9.69 -29.26 4.91
CA ALA A 425 -10.48 -28.95 6.08
C ALA A 425 -11.80 -28.26 5.68
N PHE A 426 -12.89 -28.99 5.66
CA PHE A 426 -14.20 -28.46 5.29
C PHE A 426 -15.00 -27.91 6.48
N ASN A 427 -14.44 -27.93 7.67
CA ASN A 427 -14.98 -27.31 8.90
C ASN A 427 -16.45 -27.66 9.18
N GLY A 428 -16.77 -28.96 9.09
CA GLY A 428 -18.12 -29.50 9.35
C GLY A 428 -19.01 -29.58 8.12
N LEU A 429 -18.53 -29.18 6.94
CA LEU A 429 -19.27 -29.28 5.69
C LEU A 429 -18.95 -30.59 4.95
N PRO A 430 -19.88 -31.15 4.12
CA PRO A 430 -19.75 -32.49 3.58
C PRO A 430 -18.68 -32.65 2.49
N ASN A 431 -18.31 -31.56 1.79
CA ASN A 431 -17.36 -31.62 0.67
C ASN A 431 -16.84 -30.22 0.31
N GLY A 432 -15.86 -30.17 -0.58
CA GLY A 432 -15.23 -28.93 -1.02
C GLY A 432 -16.18 -27.96 -1.74
N LYS A 433 -17.20 -28.45 -2.47
CA LYS A 433 -18.20 -27.58 -3.09
C LYS A 433 -19.04 -26.88 -2.04
N ALA A 434 -19.61 -27.62 -1.09
CA ALA A 434 -20.39 -27.04 0.00
C ALA A 434 -19.55 -26.06 0.84
N HIS A 435 -18.25 -26.34 1.03
CA HIS A 435 -17.33 -25.46 1.70
C HIS A 435 -17.10 -24.15 0.92
N ALA A 436 -16.90 -24.22 -0.40
CA ALA A 436 -16.74 -23.03 -1.24
C ALA A 436 -18.01 -22.18 -1.31
N ASP A 437 -19.18 -22.82 -1.40
CA ASP A 437 -20.47 -22.13 -1.40
C ASP A 437 -20.73 -21.42 -0.06
N ALA A 438 -20.45 -22.09 1.07
CA ALA A 438 -20.58 -21.50 2.40
C ALA A 438 -19.60 -20.34 2.64
N LEU A 439 -18.37 -20.43 2.14
CA LEU A 439 -17.41 -19.33 2.19
C LEU A 439 -17.94 -18.12 1.39
N LYS A 440 -18.52 -18.36 0.22
CA LYS A 440 -19.10 -17.29 -0.61
C LYS A 440 -20.24 -16.59 0.12
N GLU A 441 -21.17 -17.31 0.70
CA GLU A 441 -22.24 -16.72 1.51
C GLU A 441 -21.66 -15.95 2.71
N ALA A 442 -20.67 -16.53 3.39
CA ALA A 442 -20.05 -15.92 4.55
C ALA A 442 -19.41 -14.53 4.23
N TRP A 443 -18.67 -14.39 3.14
CA TRP A 443 -18.06 -13.09 2.84
C TRP A 443 -19.05 -12.09 2.20
N ILE A 444 -20.13 -12.53 1.57
CA ILE A 444 -21.19 -11.62 1.11
C ILE A 444 -21.81 -10.91 2.33
N ASP A 445 -22.09 -11.65 3.39
CA ASP A 445 -22.75 -11.13 4.58
C ASP A 445 -21.77 -10.49 5.59
N ASN A 446 -20.46 -10.78 5.46
CA ASN A 446 -19.45 -10.33 6.41
C ASN A 446 -18.17 -9.91 5.68
N HIS A 447 -17.98 -8.61 5.51
CA HIS A 447 -16.78 -8.05 4.91
C HIS A 447 -16.46 -6.64 5.44
N GLY A 448 -15.23 -6.22 5.33
CA GLY A 448 -14.75 -4.86 5.59
C GLY A 448 -14.54 -4.48 7.05
N ALA A 449 -15.32 -5.01 7.98
CA ALA A 449 -15.24 -4.66 9.39
C ALA A 449 -13.96 -5.18 10.06
N ALA A 450 -13.53 -6.39 9.71
CA ALA A 450 -12.39 -7.06 10.32
C ALA A 450 -11.06 -6.32 10.04
N GLY A 451 -10.87 -5.81 8.82
CA GLY A 451 -9.69 -5.02 8.45
C GLY A 451 -9.60 -3.71 9.22
N ARG A 452 -10.73 -3.05 9.46
CA ARG A 452 -10.80 -1.82 10.25
C ARG A 452 -10.44 -2.06 11.72
N GLU A 453 -10.93 -3.14 12.31
CA GLU A 453 -10.55 -3.54 13.68
C GLU A 453 -9.05 -3.89 13.75
N TRP A 454 -8.52 -4.56 12.74
CA TRP A 454 -7.09 -4.83 12.65
C TRP A 454 -6.25 -3.56 12.62
N VAL A 455 -6.62 -2.58 11.80
CA VAL A 455 -5.92 -1.29 11.73
C VAL A 455 -6.02 -0.50 13.04
N LYS A 456 -7.19 -0.50 13.70
CA LYS A 456 -7.35 0.11 15.03
C LYS A 456 -6.42 -0.54 16.05
N TRP A 457 -6.34 -1.87 16.03
CA TRP A 457 -5.42 -2.58 16.91
C TRP A 457 -3.97 -2.20 16.62
N LEU A 458 -3.56 -2.18 15.35
CA LEU A 458 -2.21 -1.77 14.95
C LEU A 458 -1.90 -0.33 15.37
N ALA A 459 -2.83 0.60 15.21
CA ALA A 459 -2.65 1.99 15.61
C ALA A 459 -2.38 2.13 17.12
N ALA A 460 -3.08 1.34 17.92
CA ALA A 460 -2.92 1.32 19.38
C ALA A 460 -1.68 0.54 19.86
N ASN A 461 -1.20 -0.46 19.08
CA ASN A 461 -0.18 -1.42 19.52
C ASN A 461 1.05 -1.45 18.58
N GLN A 462 1.46 -0.31 18.02
CA GLN A 462 2.54 -0.24 17.02
C GLN A 462 3.86 -0.87 17.48
N GLN A 463 4.24 -0.69 18.74
CA GLN A 463 5.50 -1.24 19.27
C GLN A 463 5.44 -2.76 19.41
N GLU A 464 4.30 -3.30 19.84
CA GLU A 464 4.05 -4.74 19.93
C GLU A 464 4.09 -5.37 18.54
N ALA A 465 3.41 -4.77 17.55
CA ALA A 465 3.44 -5.22 16.17
C ALA A 465 4.86 -5.23 15.57
N LYS A 466 5.64 -4.16 15.80
CA LYS A 466 7.05 -4.10 15.37
C LYS A 466 7.92 -5.16 16.06
N GLN A 467 7.67 -5.44 17.33
CA GLN A 467 8.41 -6.46 18.06
C GLN A 467 8.05 -7.86 17.55
N ALA A 468 6.78 -8.15 17.33
CA ALA A 468 6.33 -9.43 16.77
C ALA A 468 6.99 -9.75 15.41
N VAL A 469 7.15 -8.75 14.55
CA VAL A 469 7.86 -8.93 13.27
C VAL A 469 9.33 -9.25 13.49
N ARG A 470 10.03 -8.54 14.41
CA ARG A 470 11.45 -8.81 14.73
C ARG A 470 11.63 -10.22 15.29
N ASP A 471 10.73 -10.65 16.17
CA ASP A 471 10.78 -11.98 16.80
C ASP A 471 10.55 -13.08 15.73
N ALA A 472 9.58 -12.89 14.86
CA ALA A 472 9.35 -13.78 13.73
C ALA A 472 10.56 -13.84 12.79
N GLN A 473 11.15 -12.70 12.41
CA GLN A 473 12.36 -12.66 11.59
C GLN A 473 13.53 -13.39 12.23
N THR A 474 13.70 -13.23 13.54
CA THR A 474 14.76 -13.94 14.29
C THR A 474 14.51 -15.45 14.29
N ARG A 475 13.27 -15.88 14.51
CA ARG A 475 12.87 -17.28 14.42
C ARG A 475 13.13 -17.85 13.03
N TRP A 476 12.71 -17.16 11.99
CA TRP A 476 12.86 -17.61 10.61
C TRP A 476 14.32 -17.73 10.17
N ARG A 477 15.20 -16.81 10.60
CA ARG A 477 16.65 -16.92 10.37
C ARG A 477 17.24 -18.19 10.96
N GLY A 478 16.72 -18.63 12.11
CA GLY A 478 17.14 -19.90 12.72
C GLY A 478 16.56 -21.15 12.07
N LEU A 479 15.46 -21.01 11.33
CA LEU A 479 14.82 -22.15 10.62
C LEU A 479 15.45 -22.44 9.25
N ILE A 480 16.01 -21.43 8.60
CA ILE A 480 16.58 -21.57 7.25
C ILE A 480 18.03 -22.05 7.35
N PRO A 481 18.39 -23.18 6.74
CA PRO A 481 19.77 -23.66 6.69
C PRO A 481 20.71 -22.62 6.07
N ALA A 482 21.93 -22.47 6.63
CA ALA A 482 22.87 -21.45 6.22
C ALA A 482 23.42 -21.64 4.78
N ASP A 483 23.32 -22.84 4.26
CA ASP A 483 23.71 -23.21 2.88
C ASP A 483 22.66 -22.89 1.83
N TYR A 484 21.45 -22.50 2.24
CA TYR A 484 20.44 -22.03 1.30
C TYR A 484 20.85 -20.71 0.65
N GLY A 485 20.47 -20.51 -0.61
CA GLY A 485 20.82 -19.30 -1.37
C GLY A 485 20.27 -18.01 -0.75
N GLU A 486 20.97 -16.88 -0.97
CA GLU A 486 20.56 -15.55 -0.46
C GLU A 486 19.10 -15.18 -0.78
N GLN A 487 18.58 -15.63 -1.93
CA GLN A 487 17.21 -15.36 -2.34
C GLN A 487 16.21 -16.07 -1.44
N VAL A 488 16.51 -17.28 -0.97
CA VAL A 488 15.66 -18.02 -0.02
C VAL A 488 15.61 -17.29 1.31
N HIS A 489 16.74 -16.78 1.80
CA HIS A 489 16.79 -15.98 3.03
C HIS A 489 15.96 -14.70 2.91
N ARG A 490 16.03 -13.99 1.78
CA ARG A 490 15.20 -12.79 1.54
C ARG A 490 13.71 -13.10 1.48
N VAL A 491 13.32 -14.23 0.89
CA VAL A 491 11.93 -14.67 0.86
C VAL A 491 11.47 -15.09 2.24
N ALA A 492 12.29 -15.79 3.01
CA ALA A 492 11.99 -16.17 4.39
C ALA A 492 11.65 -14.95 5.28
N GLU A 493 12.29 -13.78 5.05
CA GLU A 493 11.93 -12.54 5.76
C GLU A 493 10.49 -12.08 5.47
N ARG A 494 9.96 -12.33 4.26
CA ARG A 494 8.56 -12.04 3.92
C ARG A 494 7.61 -13.02 4.57
N PHE A 495 7.96 -14.30 4.60
CA PHE A 495 7.18 -15.30 5.34
C PHE A 495 7.17 -15.01 6.85
N ALA A 496 8.25 -14.45 7.40
CA ALA A 496 8.27 -13.98 8.79
C ALA A 496 7.25 -12.85 9.04
N ILE A 497 7.09 -11.92 8.09
CA ILE A 497 6.07 -10.86 8.19
C ILE A 497 4.66 -11.45 8.08
N LEU A 498 4.43 -12.39 7.16
CA LEU A 498 3.15 -13.09 7.01
C LEU A 498 2.77 -13.85 8.29
N GLU A 499 3.74 -14.55 8.92
CA GLU A 499 3.56 -15.22 10.19
C GLU A 499 3.24 -14.24 11.32
N ALA A 500 4.05 -13.17 11.45
CA ALA A 500 3.81 -12.16 12.48
C ALA A 500 2.41 -11.55 12.35
N ALA A 501 1.95 -11.30 11.12
CA ALA A 501 0.61 -10.78 10.86
C ALA A 501 -0.50 -11.73 11.32
N LEU A 502 -0.38 -13.05 11.07
CA LEU A 502 -1.37 -14.02 11.55
C LEU A 502 -1.34 -14.19 13.05
N VAL A 503 -0.14 -14.27 13.65
CA VAL A 503 0.01 -14.48 15.09
C VAL A 503 -0.54 -13.28 15.87
N THR A 504 -0.18 -12.05 15.49
CA THR A 504 -0.70 -10.84 16.13
C THR A 504 -2.17 -10.60 15.78
N GLY A 505 -2.62 -11.02 14.60
CA GLY A 505 -4.01 -10.95 14.15
C GLY A 505 -4.92 -12.04 14.71
N ALA A 506 -4.49 -12.80 15.73
CA ALA A 506 -5.27 -13.90 16.30
C ALA A 506 -6.66 -13.46 16.84
N SER A 507 -6.79 -12.25 17.37
CA SER A 507 -8.07 -11.68 17.79
C SER A 507 -9.04 -11.44 16.63
N ILE A 508 -8.50 -11.19 15.43
CA ILE A 508 -9.27 -10.98 14.19
C ILE A 508 -9.69 -12.32 13.58
N THR A 509 -8.78 -13.29 13.54
CA THR A 509 -8.99 -14.58 12.85
C THR A 509 -9.57 -15.67 13.75
N GLY A 510 -9.31 -15.61 15.05
CA GLY A 510 -9.64 -16.67 16.00
C GLY A 510 -8.71 -17.89 15.92
N TRP A 511 -7.64 -17.83 15.12
CA TRP A 511 -6.71 -18.93 14.95
C TRP A 511 -5.65 -18.93 16.05
N SER A 512 -5.23 -20.14 16.46
CA SER A 512 -4.14 -20.28 17.41
C SER A 512 -2.80 -19.88 16.77
N GLU A 513 -1.86 -19.47 17.61
CA GLU A 513 -0.49 -19.16 17.19
C GLU A 513 0.15 -20.36 16.46
N GLN A 514 -0.04 -21.58 16.97
CA GLN A 514 0.52 -22.77 16.34
C GLN A 514 -0.09 -23.02 14.95
N ALA A 515 -1.41 -22.95 14.81
CA ALA A 515 -2.07 -23.12 13.51
C ALA A 515 -1.60 -22.07 12.49
N SER A 516 -1.39 -20.82 12.95
CA SER A 516 -0.89 -19.72 12.11
C SER A 516 0.55 -20.01 11.65
N ARG A 517 1.43 -20.43 12.54
CA ARG A 517 2.82 -20.80 12.23
C ARG A 517 2.89 -21.98 11.28
N ASP A 518 2.12 -23.02 11.54
CA ASP A 518 2.11 -24.24 10.71
C ASP A 518 1.66 -23.95 9.28
N ALA A 519 0.62 -23.11 9.09
CA ALA A 519 0.12 -22.74 7.79
C ALA A 519 1.16 -21.95 6.97
N ILE A 520 1.87 -21.01 7.60
CA ILE A 520 2.91 -20.21 6.94
C ILE A 520 4.14 -21.06 6.64
N GLN A 521 4.58 -21.92 7.57
CA GLN A 521 5.69 -22.84 7.34
C GLN A 521 5.37 -23.82 6.21
N HIS A 522 4.15 -24.34 6.15
CA HIS A 522 3.68 -25.21 5.08
C HIS A 522 3.77 -24.51 3.72
N SER A 523 3.27 -23.28 3.63
CA SER A 523 3.33 -22.46 2.40
C SER A 523 4.76 -22.14 1.98
N PHE A 524 5.67 -21.89 2.93
CA PHE A 524 7.09 -21.70 2.66
C PHE A 524 7.73 -22.99 2.11
N ASN A 525 7.44 -24.13 2.71
CA ASN A 525 7.97 -25.41 2.24
C ASN A 525 7.49 -25.74 0.82
N ALA A 526 6.21 -25.45 0.51
CA ALA A 526 5.69 -25.57 -0.85
C ALA A 526 6.44 -24.64 -1.83
N TRP A 527 6.70 -23.39 -1.43
CA TRP A 527 7.49 -22.47 -2.24
C TRP A 527 8.92 -22.96 -2.45
N VAL A 528 9.61 -23.44 -1.40
CA VAL A 528 10.99 -23.98 -1.51
C VAL A 528 11.04 -25.18 -2.44
N LYS A 529 10.02 -26.04 -2.39
CA LYS A 529 9.95 -27.21 -3.27
C LYS A 529 9.90 -26.83 -4.75
N GLU A 530 9.19 -25.75 -5.10
CA GLU A 530 9.10 -25.25 -6.48
C GLU A 530 10.30 -24.40 -6.88
N PHE A 531 10.76 -23.53 -5.98
CA PHE A 531 11.85 -22.58 -6.26
C PHE A 531 13.22 -23.23 -6.16
N GLY A 532 13.42 -24.19 -5.26
CA GLY A 532 14.69 -24.80 -4.90
C GLY A 532 15.41 -24.04 -3.78
N THR A 533 16.42 -24.68 -3.24
CA THR A 533 17.23 -24.17 -2.11
C THR A 533 18.50 -23.41 -2.55
N GLY A 534 18.88 -23.54 -3.84
CA GLY A 534 20.07 -22.93 -4.41
C GLY A 534 19.88 -21.48 -4.85
N ASN A 535 20.95 -20.90 -5.38
CA ASN A 535 20.89 -19.62 -6.07
C ASN A 535 20.35 -19.84 -7.49
N LYS A 536 19.10 -19.50 -7.72
CA LYS A 536 18.41 -19.71 -9.01
C LYS A 536 19.11 -19.03 -10.19
N GLU A 537 19.74 -17.88 -9.94
CA GLU A 537 20.56 -17.20 -10.96
C GLU A 537 21.78 -18.03 -11.35
N HIS A 538 22.42 -18.69 -10.36
CA HIS A 538 23.54 -19.60 -10.62
C HIS A 538 23.08 -20.81 -11.44
N GLN A 539 21.94 -21.36 -11.11
CA GLN A 539 21.37 -22.49 -11.85
C GLN A 539 21.00 -22.12 -13.28
N GLN A 540 20.38 -20.96 -13.51
CA GLN A 540 20.10 -20.43 -14.84
C GLN A 540 21.37 -20.21 -15.67
N ILE A 541 22.46 -19.76 -15.04
CA ILE A 541 23.76 -19.59 -15.69
C ILE A 541 24.31 -20.95 -16.14
N ILE A 542 24.23 -21.96 -15.28
CA ILE A 542 24.70 -23.33 -15.59
C ILE A 542 23.87 -23.90 -16.73
N GLU A 543 22.55 -23.90 -16.62
CA GLU A 543 21.62 -24.40 -17.62
C GLU A 543 21.78 -23.70 -18.97
N GLN A 544 21.99 -22.38 -18.99
CA GLN A 544 22.24 -21.63 -20.24
C GLN A 544 23.53 -22.03 -20.91
N CYS A 545 24.60 -22.26 -20.14
CA CYS A 545 25.87 -22.75 -20.66
C CYS A 545 25.73 -24.16 -21.25
N GLU A 546 25.10 -25.06 -20.51
CA GLU A 546 24.85 -26.43 -20.93
C GLU A 546 23.98 -26.50 -22.20
N ALA A 547 22.90 -25.75 -22.25
CA ALA A 547 22.01 -25.66 -23.39
C ALA A 547 22.77 -25.19 -24.65
N PHE A 548 23.67 -24.20 -24.52
CA PHE A 548 24.49 -23.75 -25.65
C PHE A 548 25.46 -24.84 -26.10
N LEU A 549 26.17 -25.50 -25.17
CA LEU A 549 27.13 -26.55 -25.50
C LEU A 549 26.43 -27.78 -26.11
N ASN A 550 25.26 -28.16 -25.62
CA ASN A 550 24.46 -29.26 -26.18
C ASN A 550 23.97 -28.94 -27.60
N ALA A 551 23.49 -27.74 -27.85
CA ALA A 551 22.98 -27.32 -29.15
C ALA A 551 24.11 -27.14 -30.19
N TYR A 552 25.26 -26.59 -29.79
CA TYR A 552 26.28 -26.11 -30.71
C TYR A 552 27.67 -26.75 -30.52
N GLY A 553 27.91 -27.54 -29.49
CA GLY A 553 29.21 -28.09 -29.14
C GLY A 553 29.85 -28.96 -30.23
N LEU A 554 29.03 -29.68 -30.99
CA LEU A 554 29.53 -30.49 -32.13
C LEU A 554 29.55 -29.71 -33.44
N SER A 555 28.67 -28.75 -33.64
CA SER A 555 28.48 -28.05 -34.91
C SER A 555 29.33 -26.77 -35.07
N ARG A 556 29.63 -26.07 -33.96
CA ARG A 556 30.34 -24.79 -33.98
C ARG A 556 31.72 -24.82 -33.32
N PHE A 557 32.19 -25.98 -32.85
CA PHE A 557 33.52 -26.13 -32.26
C PHE A 557 34.35 -27.12 -33.10
N ALA A 558 35.46 -26.65 -33.66
CA ALA A 558 36.35 -27.49 -34.43
C ALA A 558 37.11 -28.49 -33.55
N PRO A 559 37.27 -29.75 -33.97
CA PRO A 559 38.04 -30.73 -33.21
C PRO A 559 39.53 -30.38 -33.15
N LEU A 560 40.21 -30.77 -32.05
CA LEU A 560 41.65 -30.72 -31.91
C LEU A 560 42.23 -32.17 -31.95
N PRO A 561 43.36 -32.42 -32.66
CA PRO A 561 44.20 -31.45 -33.38
C PRO A 561 43.46 -30.82 -34.56
N TYR A 562 43.69 -29.52 -34.79
CA TYR A 562 43.05 -28.77 -35.88
C TYR A 562 43.65 -29.20 -37.23
N ASP A 563 42.78 -29.55 -38.18
CA ASP A 563 43.15 -29.85 -39.54
C ASP A 563 42.73 -28.70 -40.47
N PRO A 564 43.69 -27.94 -41.04
CA PRO A 564 43.39 -26.82 -41.92
C PRO A 564 42.74 -27.23 -43.27
N SER A 565 42.78 -28.48 -43.62
CA SER A 565 42.15 -29.01 -44.84
C SER A 565 40.66 -29.34 -44.65
N SER A 566 40.19 -29.40 -43.44
CA SER A 566 38.79 -29.64 -43.13
C SER A 566 37.90 -28.47 -43.59
N MET A 567 36.63 -28.77 -43.93
CA MET A 567 35.67 -27.74 -44.32
C MET A 567 35.55 -26.68 -43.23
N PRO A 568 35.56 -25.36 -43.59
CA PRO A 568 35.41 -24.28 -42.61
C PRO A 568 34.05 -24.36 -41.89
N ILE A 569 34.07 -24.30 -40.57
CA ILE A 569 32.85 -24.21 -39.77
C ILE A 569 32.34 -22.77 -39.83
N ARG A 570 31.11 -22.62 -40.31
CA ARG A 570 30.41 -21.32 -40.29
C ARG A 570 30.13 -20.91 -38.82
N ASP A 571 30.38 -19.65 -38.48
CA ASP A 571 30.18 -19.11 -37.13
C ASP A 571 30.96 -19.92 -36.06
N LEU A 572 32.23 -20.17 -36.31
CA LEU A 572 33.10 -20.92 -35.40
C LEU A 572 33.10 -20.28 -34.00
N ALA A 573 32.69 -21.06 -33.00
CA ALA A 573 32.59 -20.66 -31.60
C ALA A 573 33.89 -20.92 -30.81
N GLY A 574 34.73 -21.81 -31.30
CA GLY A 574 35.95 -22.22 -30.64
C GLY A 574 36.43 -23.59 -31.08
N TYR A 575 37.20 -24.24 -30.22
CA TYR A 575 37.76 -25.57 -30.49
C TYR A 575 37.33 -26.54 -29.38
N ARG A 576 37.31 -27.85 -29.69
CA ARG A 576 36.98 -28.90 -28.73
C ARG A 576 38.01 -30.01 -28.72
N LYS A 577 38.17 -30.62 -27.55
CA LYS A 577 39.06 -31.79 -27.40
C LYS A 577 38.44 -32.73 -26.35
N ARG A 578 38.58 -34.05 -26.53
CA ARG A 578 38.22 -34.99 -25.47
C ARG A 578 39.24 -34.95 -24.33
N LYS A 579 38.78 -35.16 -23.11
CA LYS A 579 39.61 -35.13 -21.90
C LYS A 579 40.59 -36.31 -21.85
N SER A 580 40.23 -37.42 -22.48
CA SER A 580 41.07 -38.61 -22.63
C SER A 580 40.89 -39.23 -24.02
N SER A 581 41.65 -40.29 -24.35
CA SER A 581 41.60 -41.01 -25.63
C SER A 581 40.39 -41.94 -25.77
N HIS A 582 39.53 -42.09 -24.77
CA HIS A 582 38.29 -42.87 -24.84
C HIS A 582 37.19 -42.10 -25.54
N ASP A 583 36.38 -42.81 -26.36
CA ASP A 583 35.32 -42.18 -27.17
C ASP A 583 34.18 -41.56 -26.34
N ASP A 584 33.97 -42.02 -25.12
CA ASP A 584 32.96 -41.50 -24.17
C ASP A 584 33.53 -40.43 -23.22
N ALA A 585 34.81 -40.02 -23.38
CA ALA A 585 35.38 -39.01 -22.50
C ALA A 585 34.74 -37.64 -22.69
N PRO A 586 34.44 -36.91 -21.59
CA PRO A 586 33.84 -35.59 -21.65
C PRO A 586 34.63 -34.62 -22.54
N LEU A 587 33.90 -33.75 -23.23
CA LEU A 587 34.46 -32.71 -24.08
C LEU A 587 34.92 -31.50 -23.26
N VAL A 588 36.06 -30.95 -23.68
CA VAL A 588 36.57 -29.65 -23.24
C VAL A 588 36.45 -28.68 -24.40
N PHE A 589 35.86 -27.52 -24.16
CA PHE A 589 35.62 -26.51 -25.17
C PHE A 589 36.47 -25.27 -24.91
N TYR A 590 37.33 -24.94 -25.86
CA TYR A 590 38.16 -23.74 -25.88
C TYR A 590 37.38 -22.63 -26.59
N THR A 591 36.57 -21.91 -25.85
CA THR A 591 35.56 -20.97 -26.37
C THR A 591 36.16 -19.60 -26.62
N PHE A 592 35.88 -18.98 -27.76
CA PHE A 592 36.33 -17.63 -28.06
C PHE A 592 35.68 -16.61 -27.10
N PRO A 593 36.41 -15.56 -26.69
CA PRO A 593 35.86 -14.51 -25.82
C PRO A 593 34.56 -13.89 -26.35
N ALA A 594 34.51 -13.58 -27.65
CA ALA A 594 33.34 -13.00 -28.28
C ALA A 594 32.11 -13.91 -28.19
N THR A 595 32.25 -15.20 -28.41
CA THR A 595 31.17 -16.19 -28.30
C THR A 595 30.73 -16.33 -26.84
N PHE A 596 31.68 -16.45 -25.91
CA PHE A 596 31.34 -16.55 -24.48
C PHE A 596 30.59 -15.33 -24.00
N GLU A 597 31.11 -14.13 -24.26
CA GLU A 597 30.56 -12.87 -23.69
C GLU A 597 29.26 -12.42 -24.36
N LYS A 598 29.10 -12.64 -25.67
CA LYS A 598 27.95 -12.13 -26.45
C LYS A 598 26.84 -13.16 -26.66
N GLU A 599 27.19 -14.47 -26.68
CA GLU A 599 26.22 -15.54 -26.97
C GLU A 599 25.94 -16.39 -25.73
N ILE A 600 26.97 -17.01 -25.11
CA ILE A 600 26.79 -17.93 -23.98
C ILE A 600 26.32 -17.14 -22.74
N ALA A 601 26.97 -16.04 -22.40
CA ALA A 601 26.61 -15.20 -21.26
C ALA A 601 25.54 -14.14 -21.58
N GLN A 602 24.84 -14.27 -22.72
CA GLN A 602 23.82 -13.28 -23.12
C GLN A 602 22.80 -13.04 -22.04
N GLY A 603 22.61 -11.77 -21.65
CA GLY A 603 21.68 -11.36 -20.59
C GLY A 603 22.29 -11.29 -19.18
N PHE A 604 23.54 -11.74 -19.00
CA PHE A 604 24.29 -11.68 -17.75
C PHE A 604 25.58 -10.88 -17.90
N ASN A 605 26.15 -10.48 -16.76
CA ASN A 605 27.52 -9.98 -16.76
C ASN A 605 28.49 -11.13 -16.99
N ALA A 606 29.29 -11.05 -18.06
CA ALA A 606 30.17 -12.16 -18.49
C ALA A 606 31.19 -12.60 -17.40
N ARG A 607 31.66 -11.65 -16.56
CA ARG A 607 32.59 -11.97 -15.46
C ARG A 607 31.87 -12.70 -14.31
N GLN A 608 30.64 -12.31 -13.99
CA GLN A 608 29.79 -13.00 -13.01
C GLN A 608 29.44 -14.41 -13.52
N PHE A 609 29.05 -14.52 -14.79
CA PHE A 609 28.74 -15.78 -15.46
C PHE A 609 29.92 -16.74 -15.37
N ALA A 610 31.12 -16.28 -15.72
CA ALA A 610 32.35 -17.09 -15.63
C ALA A 610 32.67 -17.52 -14.21
N ARG A 611 32.45 -16.62 -13.20
CA ARG A 611 32.66 -16.94 -11.77
C ARG A 611 31.76 -18.09 -11.31
N VAL A 612 30.48 -18.04 -11.70
CA VAL A 612 29.51 -19.09 -11.34
C VAL A 612 29.89 -20.43 -11.98
N LEU A 613 30.25 -20.42 -13.26
CA LEU A 613 30.67 -21.64 -13.94
C LEU A 613 31.98 -22.21 -13.37
N ALA A 614 32.92 -21.35 -12.95
CA ALA A 614 34.13 -21.78 -12.28
C ALA A 614 33.85 -22.43 -10.93
N ALA A 615 32.98 -21.81 -10.12
CA ALA A 615 32.53 -22.37 -8.83
C ALA A 615 31.80 -23.72 -9.00
N ALA A 616 31.08 -23.91 -10.11
CA ALA A 616 30.40 -25.16 -10.46
C ALA A 616 31.35 -26.20 -11.12
N GLY A 617 32.65 -25.89 -11.32
CA GLY A 617 33.59 -26.79 -11.98
C GLY A 617 33.41 -26.92 -13.50
N LEU A 618 32.55 -26.08 -14.09
CA LEU A 618 32.25 -26.07 -15.53
C LEU A 618 33.17 -25.16 -16.34
N LEU A 619 34.00 -24.34 -15.69
CA LEU A 619 34.97 -23.47 -16.29
C LEU A 619 36.32 -23.63 -15.57
N SER A 620 37.39 -23.86 -16.31
CA SER A 620 38.73 -23.91 -15.73
C SER A 620 39.28 -22.51 -15.49
N GLU A 621 39.71 -22.25 -14.26
CA GLU A 621 40.42 -21.03 -13.91
C GLU A 621 41.87 -21.05 -14.39
N PRO A 622 42.44 -19.93 -14.85
CA PRO A 622 43.85 -19.87 -15.22
C PRO A 622 44.76 -20.01 -13.97
N SER A 623 45.89 -20.68 -14.13
CA SER A 623 46.88 -20.86 -13.07
C SER A 623 47.46 -19.55 -12.50
N SER A 624 47.29 -18.43 -13.20
CA SER A 624 47.67 -17.10 -12.75
C SER A 624 46.74 -16.48 -11.69
N GLY A 625 45.58 -17.09 -11.46
CA GLY A 625 44.54 -16.58 -10.52
C GLY A 625 43.93 -15.23 -10.93
N ARG A 626 44.19 -14.75 -12.16
CA ARG A 626 43.67 -13.46 -12.65
C ARG A 626 42.73 -13.66 -13.83
N GLY A 627 41.45 -13.34 -13.61
CA GLY A 627 40.41 -13.47 -14.65
C GLY A 627 40.03 -14.92 -14.93
N TYR A 628 39.30 -15.14 -16.03
CA TYR A 628 38.75 -16.46 -16.41
C TYR A 628 39.20 -16.91 -17.82
N GLN A 629 39.99 -16.10 -18.52
CA GLN A 629 40.56 -16.43 -19.83
C GLN A 629 41.95 -16.98 -19.65
N GLN A 630 42.27 -18.02 -20.44
CA GLN A 630 43.60 -18.63 -20.50
C GLN A 630 44.05 -18.86 -21.92
N LYS A 631 45.31 -19.24 -22.12
CA LYS A 631 45.83 -19.56 -23.44
C LYS A 631 45.33 -20.93 -23.89
N SER A 632 44.86 -21.01 -25.13
CA SER A 632 44.51 -22.26 -25.78
C SER A 632 45.75 -23.18 -25.98
N PRO A 633 45.55 -24.47 -26.23
CA PRO A 633 46.58 -25.26 -26.90
C PRO A 633 47.07 -24.58 -28.20
N ARG A 634 48.23 -24.95 -28.73
CA ARG A 634 48.70 -24.41 -30.01
C ARG A 634 47.77 -24.89 -31.12
N ILE A 635 47.19 -23.94 -31.86
CA ILE A 635 46.31 -24.16 -32.98
C ILE A 635 46.96 -23.46 -34.16
N ASP A 636 47.36 -24.23 -35.17
CA ASP A 636 48.11 -23.72 -36.31
C ASP A 636 49.32 -22.84 -35.88
N GLY A 637 50.10 -23.37 -34.92
CA GLY A 637 51.29 -22.72 -34.38
C GLY A 637 51.05 -21.53 -33.41
N ARG A 638 49.81 -21.06 -33.21
CA ARG A 638 49.45 -19.90 -32.40
C ARG A 638 48.65 -20.27 -31.15
N GLN A 639 48.74 -19.46 -30.12
CA GLN A 639 47.90 -19.55 -28.93
C GLN A 639 47.00 -18.30 -28.85
N ILE A 640 45.73 -18.54 -28.60
CA ILE A 640 44.70 -17.48 -28.44
C ILE A 640 44.15 -17.48 -27.03
N ASN A 641 43.56 -16.36 -26.59
CA ASN A 641 42.85 -16.31 -25.32
C ASN A 641 41.47 -16.97 -25.48
N VAL A 642 41.10 -17.82 -24.55
CA VAL A 642 39.84 -18.57 -24.56
C VAL A 642 39.29 -18.74 -23.16
N TYR A 643 37.99 -18.96 -23.06
CA TYR A 643 37.35 -19.55 -21.88
C TYR A 643 37.35 -21.08 -22.07
N VAL A 644 37.76 -21.82 -21.05
CA VAL A 644 37.83 -23.30 -21.13
C VAL A 644 36.64 -23.88 -20.37
N LEU A 645 35.66 -24.37 -21.11
CA LEU A 645 34.42 -24.94 -20.57
C LEU A 645 34.50 -26.48 -20.61
N HIS A 646 33.82 -27.10 -19.62
CA HIS A 646 33.71 -28.55 -19.50
C HIS A 646 32.28 -29.02 -19.70
N GLN A 647 32.11 -30.13 -20.41
CA GLN A 647 30.83 -30.80 -20.45
C GLN A 647 30.59 -31.51 -19.11
N VAL A 648 29.37 -31.41 -18.59
CA VAL A 648 28.94 -32.22 -17.44
C VAL A 648 28.93 -33.68 -17.85
N ALA A 649 29.56 -34.54 -17.06
CA ALA A 649 29.47 -35.99 -17.29
C ALA A 649 28.04 -36.44 -16.99
N GLU A 650 27.34 -37.01 -17.96
CA GLU A 650 26.08 -37.70 -17.70
C GLU A 650 26.37 -38.92 -16.81
N GLY A 651 25.82 -38.91 -15.59
CA GLY A 651 25.67 -40.08 -14.76
C GLY A 651 26.72 -40.26 -13.66
N GLY A 652 26.28 -40.04 -12.49
CA GLY A 652 26.82 -40.44 -11.21
C GLY A 652 25.78 -40.14 -10.12
N GLU A 653 24.68 -40.87 -10.15
CA GLU A 653 23.91 -41.07 -8.90
C GLU A 653 24.83 -41.85 -7.95
N GLU A 654 25.27 -41.22 -6.87
CA GLU A 654 25.62 -41.88 -5.61
C GLU A 654 24.75 -41.30 -4.49
#